data_7b90dbe9806dd514b8a4802598ed7864
#
_entry.id   7b90dbe9806dd514b8a4802598ed7864
#
_cell.length_a   1.000
_cell.length_b   1.000
_cell.length_c   1.000
_cell.angle_alpha   90.00
_cell.angle_beta   90.00
_cell.angle_gamma   90.00
#
_symmetry.space_group_name_H-M   'P 1'
#
loop_
_entity.id
_entity.type
_entity.pdbx_description
1 polymer ?
#
loop_
_entity_poly.entity_id
_entity_poly.type
_entity_poly.pdbx_seq_one_letter_code
_entity_poly.pdbx_strand_id
1 'polypeptide(L)'
;MKPVGFFFIFARGRFNSIKMLCKYVLTVAGTMYELPKSCIRNWDEIKRTLKRDGFGGVIRTFTSKFEFVGEAYELLLDEWVEKYLFADARIAIYEINNQHTYDIVINSKLDFGTFDNSGYTISMNTVDNSTATLIKANKGTQYEYLVDEIKAVHQLYYDRLDMQNILNFSIGDTYTVNPIELADVYVSSYSNEISKGGYLEYDKGEKGVVADLLGVPASGIKAYVEMDVEYENSGDAEYATFTLSSCGNTQAVNISKGETKTIILSISVSKASFDSYGQRKMVYFSISLKASHTTYAKINIKKIKEFKVTYNSISDPIYIDAITPTRVLNCLLKSINGGKEGITGKIASNYDSRLDNCVIVAAESIRGIPDAKLYTSYTKFVDWMESVFGFVPVIDGNIVQFVHRDTLFSTSIIKEFEVDHTEFTYSVDEKLIYSSIRVGYDKQDYDSINGRDEFRFTTEYMTGVDITDNKLELISPYRADAYGIEFLAQKRGKNTTDNESDNDVFFVGAADSILTSGVMCYKLIRTGWNISGVLNPDKMFNVMYNQRAMLLANSKYIGISADKLEFTSSDGNSDVVINNIALKDNFVISEKLATCGKVGFNTYDEVIPSPVDGIITLVKDEYLYKGFLSEADGQIERFDGLKYELIVKSISKA
;
A
#
# COMPACT_ATOMS: atom_id res chain seq x y z
N MET A 1 37.54 7.82 62.34
CA MET A 1 36.71 8.91 62.91
C MET A 1 35.50 9.10 61.98
N LYS A 2 34.33 8.91 62.49
CA LYS A 2 33.08 8.76 61.78
C LYS A 2 32.52 10.13 61.36
N PRO A 3 32.01 10.28 60.14
CA PRO A 3 31.11 11.36 59.80
C PRO A 3 29.69 10.83 59.59
N VAL A 4 29.04 10.35 60.65
CA VAL A 4 27.63 9.87 60.56
C VAL A 4 26.67 10.83 61.26
N GLY A 5 27.18 11.97 61.73
CA GLY A 5 26.35 12.88 62.55
C GLY A 5 25.71 14.07 61.85
N PHE A 6 26.06 14.34 60.57
CA PHE A 6 25.63 15.62 59.97
C PHE A 6 24.35 15.55 59.13
N PHE A 7 23.91 14.36 58.72
CA PHE A 7 22.71 14.23 57.89
C PHE A 7 21.38 14.26 58.67
N PHE A 8 21.42 13.94 59.96
CA PHE A 8 20.17 13.87 60.75
C PHE A 8 19.69 15.20 61.32
N ILE A 9 20.51 16.24 61.37
CA ILE A 9 20.12 17.54 62.00
C ILE A 9 19.35 18.43 61.01
N PHE A 10 19.52 18.28 59.71
CA PHE A 10 18.75 19.05 58.72
C PHE A 10 17.32 18.49 58.50
N ALA A 11 17.05 17.28 58.89
CA ALA A 11 15.75 16.64 58.70
C ALA A 11 14.68 17.07 59.70
N ARG A 12 15.03 17.64 60.85
CA ARG A 12 14.04 17.96 61.92
C ARG A 12 13.33 19.31 61.79
N GLY A 13 13.71 20.18 60.87
CA GLY A 13 13.16 21.53 60.78
C GLY A 13 12.25 21.83 59.58
N ARG A 14 12.06 20.89 58.63
CA ARG A 14 11.28 21.13 57.41
C ARG A 14 10.36 19.98 56.99
N PHE A 15 9.87 19.19 57.93
CA PHE A 15 9.01 18.05 57.62
C PHE A 15 7.57 18.41 57.21
N ASN A 16 7.20 19.70 57.13
CA ASN A 16 5.85 20.09 56.74
C ASN A 16 5.64 20.39 55.27
N SER A 17 6.58 20.01 54.36
CA SER A 17 6.39 20.19 52.92
C SER A 17 7.20 19.24 52.04
N ILE A 18 7.48 18.02 52.49
CA ILE A 18 8.01 17.01 51.54
C ILE A 18 6.82 16.60 50.70
N LYS A 19 6.75 17.10 49.47
CA LYS A 19 5.80 16.60 48.48
C LYS A 19 6.10 15.13 48.25
N MET A 20 5.08 14.27 48.31
CA MET A 20 5.22 12.86 47.96
C MET A 20 5.63 12.75 46.48
N LEU A 21 6.47 11.77 46.15
CA LEU A 21 6.87 11.52 44.76
C LEU A 21 5.67 11.24 43.85
N CYS A 22 4.68 10.52 44.39
CA CYS A 22 3.42 10.25 43.72
C CYS A 22 2.23 10.57 44.59
N LYS A 23 1.13 10.95 43.95
CA LYS A 23 -0.20 11.08 44.55
C LYS A 23 -1.13 10.04 43.97
N TYR A 24 -1.88 9.39 44.85
CA TYR A 24 -2.90 8.42 44.45
C TYR A 24 -4.28 9.03 44.68
N VAL A 25 -5.09 9.08 43.66
CA VAL A 25 -6.44 9.61 43.71
C VAL A 25 -7.41 8.54 43.22
N LEU A 26 -8.28 8.10 44.12
CA LEU A 26 -9.39 7.22 43.80
C LEU A 26 -10.65 8.08 43.61
N THR A 27 -11.31 7.94 42.47
CA THR A 27 -12.61 8.58 42.21
C THR A 27 -13.67 7.49 42.27
N VAL A 28 -14.61 7.61 43.17
CA VAL A 28 -15.74 6.67 43.34
C VAL A 28 -17.05 7.44 43.20
N ALA A 29 -17.91 6.99 42.29
CA ALA A 29 -19.19 7.65 42.01
C ALA A 29 -19.06 9.17 41.75
N GLY A 30 -17.95 9.59 41.11
CA GLY A 30 -17.65 11.00 40.78
C GLY A 30 -17.00 11.79 41.92
N THR A 31 -16.85 11.25 43.13
CA THR A 31 -16.17 11.89 44.28
C THR A 31 -14.69 11.49 44.30
N MET A 32 -13.80 12.47 44.46
CA MET A 32 -12.34 12.25 44.47
C MET A 32 -11.83 12.10 45.89
N TYR A 33 -11.05 11.07 46.14
CA TYR A 33 -10.37 10.78 47.41
C TYR A 33 -8.86 10.71 47.15
N GLU A 34 -8.09 11.56 47.79
CA GLU A 34 -6.62 11.47 47.81
C GLU A 34 -6.22 10.42 48.86
N LEU A 35 -5.66 9.32 48.37
CA LEU A 35 -5.32 8.17 49.22
C LEU A 35 -3.83 8.17 49.60
N PRO A 36 -3.49 7.79 50.85
CA PRO A 36 -2.12 7.41 51.17
C PRO A 36 -1.72 6.17 50.34
N LYS A 37 -0.45 6.08 49.91
CA LYS A 37 0.03 4.96 49.14
C LYS A 37 -0.17 3.59 49.81
N SER A 38 -0.22 3.57 51.13
CA SER A 38 -0.50 2.36 51.92
C SER A 38 -1.87 1.75 51.66
N CYS A 39 -2.79 2.48 51.03
CA CYS A 39 -4.09 1.96 50.61
C CYS A 39 -4.01 1.12 49.31
N ILE A 40 -2.87 1.15 48.63
CA ILE A 40 -2.59 0.29 47.50
C ILE A 40 -1.52 -0.71 47.92
N ARG A 41 -1.90 -1.98 48.13
CA ARG A 41 -1.03 -3.00 48.70
C ARG A 41 0.16 -3.31 47.80
N ASN A 42 -0.06 -3.38 46.50
CA ASN A 42 0.95 -3.67 45.48
C ASN A 42 1.54 -2.40 44.83
N TRP A 43 1.61 -1.28 45.56
CA TRP A 43 2.13 0.00 45.05
C TRP A 43 3.57 -0.14 44.49
N ASP A 44 4.35 -1.06 45.02
CA ASP A 44 5.74 -1.34 44.63
C ASP A 44 5.86 -2.26 43.39
N GLU A 45 4.75 -2.81 42.93
CA GLU A 45 4.70 -3.62 41.69
C GLU A 45 4.15 -2.83 40.50
N ILE A 46 3.71 -1.56 40.72
CA ILE A 46 3.16 -0.73 39.64
C ILE A 46 4.29 -0.27 38.74
N LYS A 47 4.26 -0.72 37.50
CA LYS A 47 5.28 -0.43 36.47
C LYS A 47 4.73 0.50 35.41
N ARG A 48 5.61 1.32 34.90
CA ARG A 48 5.46 2.08 33.65
C ARG A 48 6.40 1.50 32.61
N THR A 49 5.85 1.16 31.45
CA THR A 49 6.63 0.67 30.33
C THR A 49 6.40 1.59 29.14
N LEU A 50 7.47 2.11 28.57
CA LEU A 50 7.51 2.75 27.28
C LEU A 50 8.07 1.74 26.29
N LYS A 51 7.32 1.42 25.26
CA LYS A 51 7.73 0.43 24.28
C LYS A 51 7.44 0.93 22.86
N ARG A 52 8.46 0.84 22.02
CA ARG A 52 8.30 1.10 20.59
C ARG A 52 7.67 -0.11 19.91
N ASP A 53 6.65 0.11 19.11
CA ASP A 53 6.04 -0.95 18.31
C ASP A 53 6.85 -1.11 17.01
N GLY A 54 7.78 -2.05 17.01
CA GLY A 54 8.72 -2.23 15.92
C GLY A 54 9.54 -0.96 15.66
N PHE A 55 9.44 -0.42 14.42
CA PHE A 55 9.99 0.89 14.03
C PHE A 55 8.92 1.98 13.93
N GLY A 56 7.82 1.81 14.63
CA GLY A 56 6.75 2.78 14.77
C GLY A 56 6.91 3.71 15.98
N GLY A 57 5.80 4.27 16.43
CA GLY A 57 5.75 5.15 17.61
C GLY A 57 5.99 4.42 18.92
N VAL A 58 6.33 5.17 19.96
CA VAL A 58 6.48 4.65 21.32
C VAL A 58 5.13 4.68 22.02
N ILE A 59 4.71 3.53 22.54
CA ILE A 59 3.46 3.36 23.29
C ILE A 59 3.78 3.30 24.77
N ARG A 60 2.99 4.00 25.59
CA ARG A 60 3.08 3.97 27.03
C ARG A 60 2.03 3.01 27.60
N THR A 61 2.46 2.06 28.41
CA THR A 61 1.59 1.12 29.11
C THR A 61 1.89 1.11 30.62
N PHE A 62 0.95 0.61 31.40
CA PHE A 62 1.07 0.53 32.84
C PHE A 62 0.59 -0.82 33.35
N THR A 63 0.98 -1.20 34.59
CA THR A 63 0.44 -2.36 35.29
C THR A 63 -1.08 -2.23 35.40
N SER A 64 -1.82 -3.26 35.04
CA SER A 64 -3.27 -3.25 35.00
C SER A 64 -3.94 -3.67 36.32
N LYS A 65 -3.25 -4.41 37.19
CA LYS A 65 -3.82 -4.97 38.42
C LYS A 65 -3.46 -4.12 39.64
N PHE A 66 -4.47 -3.75 40.42
CA PHE A 66 -4.33 -3.03 41.69
C PHE A 66 -4.93 -3.84 42.84
N GLU A 67 -4.30 -3.76 43.99
CA GLU A 67 -4.77 -4.35 45.26
C GLU A 67 -5.04 -3.24 46.26
N PHE A 68 -6.30 -3.07 46.64
CA PHE A 68 -6.79 -1.99 47.51
C PHE A 68 -7.02 -2.51 48.90
N VAL A 69 -6.55 -1.75 49.90
CA VAL A 69 -6.71 -2.02 51.34
C VAL A 69 -7.09 -0.74 52.10
N GLY A 70 -7.50 -0.86 53.36
CA GLY A 70 -7.85 0.28 54.22
C GLY A 70 -9.00 1.11 53.68
N GLU A 71 -8.85 2.43 53.66
CA GLU A 71 -9.88 3.36 53.16
C GLU A 71 -10.33 3.07 51.74
N ALA A 72 -9.41 2.73 50.84
CA ALA A 72 -9.74 2.37 49.47
C ALA A 72 -10.58 1.08 49.40
N TYR A 73 -10.31 0.11 50.29
CA TYR A 73 -11.09 -1.12 50.37
C TYR A 73 -12.55 -0.80 50.73
N GLU A 74 -12.77 0.04 51.76
CA GLU A 74 -14.12 0.40 52.25
C GLU A 74 -14.90 1.12 51.13
N LEU A 75 -14.31 2.13 50.50
CA LEU A 75 -14.94 2.90 49.42
C LEU A 75 -15.35 2.03 48.22
N LEU A 76 -14.51 1.10 47.85
CA LEU A 76 -14.79 0.21 46.69
C LEU A 76 -15.79 -0.87 47.06
N LEU A 77 -15.77 -1.36 48.31
CA LEU A 77 -16.74 -2.35 48.77
C LEU A 77 -18.14 -1.74 48.85
N ASP A 78 -18.27 -0.55 49.37
CA ASP A 78 -19.55 0.16 49.48
C ASP A 78 -20.14 0.41 48.11
N GLU A 79 -19.34 0.90 47.15
CA GLU A 79 -19.78 1.13 45.77
C GLU A 79 -20.19 -0.19 45.08
N TRP A 80 -19.44 -1.29 45.31
CA TRP A 80 -19.80 -2.62 44.81
C TRP A 80 -21.10 -3.14 45.38
N VAL A 81 -21.30 -3.04 46.70
CA VAL A 81 -22.51 -3.53 47.35
C VAL A 81 -23.74 -2.75 46.92
N GLU A 82 -23.59 -1.44 46.67
CA GLU A 82 -24.69 -0.60 46.20
C GLU A 82 -25.06 -0.83 44.73
N LYS A 83 -24.08 -1.02 43.85
CA LYS A 83 -24.30 -0.96 42.39
C LYS A 83 -23.84 -2.20 41.61
N TYR A 84 -23.13 -3.14 42.21
CA TYR A 84 -22.58 -4.33 41.57
C TYR A 84 -21.81 -3.99 40.27
N LEU A 85 -22.16 -4.60 39.18
CA LEU A 85 -21.49 -4.37 37.86
C LEU A 85 -21.70 -2.95 37.29
N PHE A 86 -22.61 -2.16 37.88
CA PHE A 86 -22.81 -0.75 37.51
C PHE A 86 -21.98 0.21 38.38
N ALA A 87 -21.18 -0.32 39.29
CA ALA A 87 -20.24 0.44 40.10
C ALA A 87 -19.24 1.21 39.23
N ASP A 88 -18.90 2.44 39.64
CA ASP A 88 -18.01 3.31 38.89
C ASP A 88 -16.90 3.84 39.79
N ALA A 89 -15.67 3.41 39.48
CA ALA A 89 -14.49 3.94 40.14
C ALA A 89 -13.32 4.08 39.14
N ARG A 90 -12.42 5.04 39.43
CA ARG A 90 -11.21 5.30 38.66
C ARG A 90 -10.04 5.49 39.63
N ILE A 91 -8.87 5.01 39.23
CA ILE A 91 -7.60 5.29 39.89
C ILE A 91 -6.76 6.23 39.01
N ALA A 92 -6.28 7.32 39.62
CA ALA A 92 -5.31 8.22 39.01
C ALA A 92 -4.05 8.27 39.85
N ILE A 93 -2.88 8.16 39.20
CA ILE A 93 -1.58 8.32 39.82
C ILE A 93 -0.92 9.52 39.18
N TYR A 94 -0.43 10.44 40.02
CA TYR A 94 0.29 11.62 39.59
C TYR A 94 1.73 11.54 40.07
N GLU A 95 2.67 11.85 39.24
CA GLU A 95 4.11 11.89 39.53
C GLU A 95 4.59 13.35 39.58
N ILE A 96 5.51 13.67 40.46
CA ILE A 96 6.08 15.02 40.55
C ILE A 96 7.06 15.23 39.40
N ASN A 97 6.92 16.33 38.67
CA ASN A 97 7.82 16.72 37.59
C ASN A 97 8.96 17.64 38.09
N ASN A 98 9.91 17.98 37.20
CA ASN A 98 11.05 18.85 37.50
C ASN A 98 10.68 20.28 37.94
N GLN A 99 9.43 20.69 37.69
CA GLN A 99 8.90 21.99 38.11
C GLN A 99 8.21 21.91 39.49
N HIS A 100 8.30 20.76 40.17
CA HIS A 100 7.61 20.46 41.42
C HIS A 100 6.08 20.57 41.34
N THR A 101 5.53 20.33 40.15
CA THR A 101 4.09 20.13 39.93
C THR A 101 3.81 18.63 39.68
N TYR A 102 2.55 18.23 39.68
CA TYR A 102 2.18 16.84 39.48
C TYR A 102 1.57 16.63 38.11
N ASP A 103 2.14 15.70 37.36
CA ASP A 103 1.60 15.25 36.07
C ASP A 103 0.86 13.92 36.27
N ILE A 104 -0.24 13.74 35.54
CA ILE A 104 -0.97 12.47 35.52
C ILE A 104 -0.15 11.43 34.79
N VAL A 105 0.15 10.32 35.45
CA VAL A 105 0.84 9.17 34.88
C VAL A 105 -0.14 8.07 34.53
N ILE A 106 -1.08 7.77 35.42
CA ILE A 106 -2.16 6.79 35.25
C ILE A 106 -3.49 7.48 35.47
N ASN A 107 -4.51 7.20 34.68
CA ASN A 107 -5.89 7.60 34.89
C ASN A 107 -6.82 6.58 34.24
N SER A 108 -7.10 5.51 34.97
CA SER A 108 -7.81 4.36 34.40
C SER A 108 -9.07 4.04 35.20
N LYS A 109 -10.12 3.62 34.54
CA LYS A 109 -11.33 3.08 35.17
C LYS A 109 -11.02 1.70 35.76
N LEU A 110 -11.57 1.40 36.92
CA LEU A 110 -11.50 0.06 37.53
C LEU A 110 -12.56 -0.86 36.89
N ASP A 111 -12.18 -2.10 36.65
CA ASP A 111 -13.06 -3.12 36.08
C ASP A 111 -13.72 -3.95 37.18
N PHE A 112 -14.92 -3.58 37.54
CA PHE A 112 -15.72 -4.30 38.52
C PHE A 112 -16.10 -5.73 38.06
N GLY A 113 -15.96 -6.09 36.78
CA GLY A 113 -16.07 -7.46 36.29
C GLY A 113 -14.94 -8.36 36.78
N THR A 114 -13.83 -7.77 37.24
CA THR A 114 -12.66 -8.47 37.80
C THR A 114 -12.56 -8.30 39.35
N PHE A 115 -13.62 -7.80 39.97
CA PHE A 115 -13.65 -7.56 41.40
C PHE A 115 -13.47 -8.86 42.17
N ASP A 116 -12.43 -8.93 43.00
CA ASP A 116 -12.15 -10.05 43.89
C ASP A 116 -11.86 -9.49 45.32
N ASN A 117 -12.62 -9.96 46.29
CA ASN A 117 -12.45 -9.57 47.67
C ASN A 117 -11.95 -10.74 48.50
N SER A 118 -10.72 -10.65 48.99
CA SER A 118 -10.05 -11.68 49.77
C SER A 118 -9.31 -11.06 50.94
N GLY A 119 -9.72 -11.37 52.17
CA GLY A 119 -8.99 -11.01 53.39
C GLY A 119 -8.73 -9.51 53.57
N TYR A 120 -9.74 -8.67 53.45
CA TYR A 120 -9.65 -7.20 53.52
C TYR A 120 -8.82 -6.56 52.41
N THR A 121 -8.69 -7.26 51.29
CA THR A 121 -8.04 -6.77 50.09
C THR A 121 -9.00 -6.92 48.89
N ILE A 122 -9.24 -5.84 48.18
CA ILE A 122 -9.94 -5.87 46.88
C ILE A 122 -8.90 -5.83 45.77
N SER A 123 -8.88 -6.89 44.96
CA SER A 123 -8.09 -6.95 43.74
C SER A 123 -8.96 -6.62 42.54
N MET A 124 -8.51 -5.70 41.69
CA MET A 124 -9.22 -5.32 40.47
C MET A 124 -8.23 -4.97 39.36
N ASN A 125 -8.60 -5.26 38.12
CA ASN A 125 -7.90 -4.75 37.00
C ASN A 125 -8.39 -3.34 36.62
N THR A 126 -7.54 -2.58 35.94
CA THR A 126 -7.98 -1.37 35.25
C THR A 126 -8.53 -1.71 33.88
N VAL A 127 -9.60 -1.03 33.49
CA VAL A 127 -10.02 -1.03 32.08
C VAL A 127 -9.11 -0.09 31.32
N ASP A 128 -8.24 -0.65 30.51
CA ASP A 128 -7.44 0.14 29.60
C ASP A 128 -8.29 0.45 28.36
N ASN A 129 -9.01 1.55 28.40
CA ASN A 129 -9.75 2.12 27.26
C ASN A 129 -8.88 3.10 26.47
N SER A 130 -7.55 2.98 26.58
CA SER A 130 -6.67 3.79 25.76
C SER A 130 -6.93 3.55 24.26
N THR A 131 -6.69 4.58 23.46
CA THR A 131 -6.80 4.49 22.00
C THR A 131 -6.00 3.32 21.46
N ALA A 132 -4.82 3.05 22.02
CA ALA A 132 -3.98 1.92 21.64
C ALA A 132 -4.66 0.57 21.87
N THR A 133 -5.30 0.39 23.01
CA THR A 133 -6.01 -0.86 23.36
C THR A 133 -7.25 -1.05 22.49
N LEU A 134 -8.03 0.01 22.26
CA LEU A 134 -9.19 -0.05 21.36
C LEU A 134 -8.78 -0.42 19.93
N ILE A 135 -7.70 0.16 19.44
CA ILE A 135 -7.15 -0.17 18.13
C ILE A 135 -6.68 -1.62 18.11
N LYS A 136 -5.90 -2.07 19.11
CA LYS A 136 -5.40 -3.45 19.18
C LYS A 136 -6.53 -4.48 19.15
N ALA A 137 -7.63 -4.20 19.84
CA ALA A 137 -8.80 -5.09 19.88
C ALA A 137 -9.57 -5.15 18.57
N ASN A 138 -9.63 -4.06 17.79
CA ASN A 138 -10.54 -3.92 16.65
C ASN A 138 -9.83 -3.68 15.30
N LYS A 139 -8.49 -3.63 15.25
CA LYS A 139 -7.73 -3.27 14.04
C LYS A 139 -8.02 -4.17 12.83
N GLY A 140 -8.31 -5.45 13.05
CA GLY A 140 -8.63 -6.42 12.00
C GLY A 140 -10.09 -6.44 11.57
N THR A 141 -10.99 -5.77 12.29
CA THR A 141 -12.41 -5.75 11.97
C THR A 141 -12.64 -5.06 10.64
N GLN A 142 -13.31 -5.74 9.71
CA GLN A 142 -13.72 -5.15 8.44
C GLN A 142 -14.98 -4.33 8.65
N TYR A 143 -14.91 -3.07 8.22
CA TYR A 143 -16.04 -2.14 8.22
C TYR A 143 -16.49 -1.85 6.80
N GLU A 144 -17.78 -1.48 6.70
CA GLU A 144 -18.43 -1.05 5.46
C GLU A 144 -18.93 0.38 5.63
N TYR A 145 -18.53 1.26 4.72
CA TYR A 145 -18.93 2.67 4.76
C TYR A 145 -19.67 3.04 3.48
N LEU A 146 -20.84 3.62 3.59
CA LEU A 146 -21.51 4.24 2.45
C LEU A 146 -20.63 5.37 1.91
N VAL A 147 -20.22 5.24 0.65
CA VAL A 147 -19.32 6.22 0.01
C VAL A 147 -19.94 7.60 -0.01
N ASP A 148 -21.25 7.68 -0.19
CA ASP A 148 -22.01 8.93 -0.23
C ASP A 148 -21.89 9.76 1.08
N GLU A 149 -21.74 9.09 2.22
CA GLU A 149 -21.57 9.72 3.53
C GLU A 149 -20.12 10.18 3.80
N ILE A 150 -19.14 9.51 3.18
CA ILE A 150 -17.72 9.72 3.48
C ILE A 150 -16.91 10.30 2.33
N LYS A 151 -17.49 10.48 1.16
CA LYS A 151 -16.80 11.02 -0.02
C LYS A 151 -16.24 12.43 0.19
N ALA A 152 -15.26 12.80 -0.60
CA ALA A 152 -14.73 14.16 -0.65
C ALA A 152 -15.76 15.12 -1.30
N VAL A 153 -15.50 16.41 -1.17
CA VAL A 153 -16.31 17.46 -1.85
C VAL A 153 -16.22 17.35 -3.36
N HIS A 154 -15.03 16.98 -3.87
CA HIS A 154 -14.77 16.82 -5.30
C HIS A 154 -14.86 15.35 -5.71
N GLN A 155 -15.40 15.12 -6.90
CA GLN A 155 -15.34 13.81 -7.56
C GLN A 155 -14.07 13.70 -8.40
N LEU A 156 -13.58 12.47 -8.58
CA LEU A 156 -12.53 12.18 -9.53
C LEU A 156 -13.10 12.24 -10.95
N TYR A 157 -12.59 13.17 -11.77
CA TYR A 157 -12.79 13.14 -13.21
C TYR A 157 -11.87 12.08 -13.81
N TYR A 158 -12.43 10.90 -14.06
CA TYR A 158 -11.70 9.80 -14.67
C TYR A 158 -11.84 9.89 -16.19
N ASP A 159 -10.80 10.39 -16.83
CA ASP A 159 -10.73 10.60 -18.29
C ASP A 159 -10.37 9.32 -19.05
N ARG A 160 -10.48 8.17 -18.41
CA ARG A 160 -10.32 6.81 -18.91
C ARG A 160 -8.88 6.44 -19.31
N LEU A 161 -8.67 5.15 -19.45
CA LEU A 161 -7.43 4.55 -19.91
C LEU A 161 -7.53 4.23 -21.42
N ASP A 162 -6.47 4.47 -22.15
CA ASP A 162 -6.35 4.09 -23.54
C ASP A 162 -5.97 2.59 -23.63
N MET A 163 -6.91 1.78 -24.11
CA MET A 163 -6.79 0.33 -24.12
C MET A 163 -6.37 -0.17 -25.49
N GLN A 164 -5.36 -1.04 -25.54
CA GLN A 164 -5.05 -1.78 -26.74
C GLN A 164 -5.97 -2.99 -26.85
N ASN A 165 -6.70 -3.09 -27.96
CA ASN A 165 -7.56 -4.20 -28.29
C ASN A 165 -6.90 -5.05 -29.36
N ILE A 166 -7.09 -6.36 -29.27
CA ILE A 166 -6.59 -7.35 -30.21
C ILE A 166 -7.77 -8.20 -30.66
N LEU A 167 -8.07 -8.14 -31.95
CA LEU A 167 -9.02 -9.03 -32.61
C LEU A 167 -8.23 -10.12 -33.29
N ASN A 168 -8.36 -11.34 -32.81
CA ASN A 168 -7.73 -12.51 -33.44
C ASN A 168 -8.75 -13.23 -34.32
N PHE A 169 -8.33 -13.63 -35.50
CA PHE A 169 -9.14 -14.33 -36.45
C PHE A 169 -8.54 -15.71 -36.73
N SER A 170 -9.35 -16.75 -36.69
CA SER A 170 -8.95 -18.10 -37.04
C SER A 170 -9.58 -18.51 -38.39
N ILE A 171 -8.75 -18.94 -39.30
CA ILE A 171 -9.17 -19.58 -40.57
C ILE A 171 -8.77 -21.04 -40.47
N GLY A 172 -9.56 -21.92 -41.12
CA GLY A 172 -9.30 -23.36 -41.09
C GLY A 172 -7.87 -23.75 -41.54
N ASP A 173 -7.41 -24.90 -41.09
CA ASP A 173 -5.98 -25.30 -41.12
C ASP A 173 -5.34 -25.44 -42.49
N THR A 174 -6.10 -25.54 -43.57
CA THR A 174 -5.58 -25.65 -44.93
C THR A 174 -6.50 -24.98 -45.93
N TYR A 175 -5.93 -24.06 -46.72
CA TYR A 175 -6.66 -23.35 -47.75
C TYR A 175 -5.92 -23.44 -49.08
N THR A 176 -6.55 -23.96 -50.11
CA THR A 176 -5.98 -24.03 -51.49
C THR A 176 -6.70 -23.01 -52.35
N VAL A 177 -5.93 -22.11 -52.94
CA VAL A 177 -6.43 -21.06 -53.84
C VAL A 177 -6.20 -21.49 -55.28
N ASN A 178 -7.26 -21.58 -56.05
CA ASN A 178 -7.20 -21.73 -57.49
C ASN A 178 -7.04 -20.31 -58.09
N PRO A 179 -6.04 -20.05 -58.99
CA PRO A 179 -5.72 -18.73 -59.49
C PRO A 179 -6.83 -18.04 -60.29
N ILE A 180 -7.86 -18.77 -60.69
CA ILE A 180 -9.02 -18.19 -61.39
C ILE A 180 -10.04 -17.65 -60.36
N GLU A 181 -9.97 -18.10 -59.09
CA GLU A 181 -10.81 -17.66 -57.96
C GLU A 181 -9.93 -17.10 -56.87
N LEU A 182 -9.41 -15.86 -57.05
CA LEU A 182 -8.75 -15.13 -55.95
C LEU A 182 -9.75 -14.89 -54.82
N ALA A 183 -9.53 -15.56 -53.70
CA ALA A 183 -10.32 -15.36 -52.51
C ALA A 183 -9.67 -14.32 -51.61
N ASP A 184 -10.30 -13.16 -51.45
CA ASP A 184 -9.89 -12.17 -50.47
C ASP A 184 -10.44 -12.57 -49.10
N VAL A 185 -9.68 -12.44 -48.02
CA VAL A 185 -10.09 -12.75 -46.65
C VAL A 185 -10.63 -11.48 -45.99
N TYR A 186 -11.92 -11.43 -45.74
CA TYR A 186 -12.60 -10.29 -45.16
C TYR A 186 -12.73 -10.42 -43.65
N VAL A 187 -12.30 -9.42 -42.90
CA VAL A 187 -12.47 -9.33 -41.45
C VAL A 187 -13.43 -8.18 -41.14
N SER A 188 -14.58 -8.49 -40.61
CA SER A 188 -15.59 -7.50 -40.26
C SER A 188 -15.54 -7.18 -38.76
N SER A 189 -15.38 -5.89 -38.44
CA SER A 189 -15.41 -5.38 -37.07
C SER A 189 -16.52 -4.37 -36.93
N TYR A 190 -17.45 -4.64 -36.02
CA TYR A 190 -18.51 -3.67 -35.71
C TYR A 190 -18.05 -2.72 -34.62
N SER A 191 -17.94 -1.47 -35.00
CA SER A 191 -18.01 -0.26 -34.15
C SER A 191 -17.03 -0.09 -32.98
N ASN A 192 -17.06 1.11 -32.43
CA ASN A 192 -16.39 1.65 -31.28
C ASN A 192 -16.60 0.90 -29.95
N GLU A 193 -17.35 -0.19 -29.91
CA GLU A 193 -17.53 -1.00 -28.71
C GLU A 193 -16.46 -2.07 -28.60
N ILE A 194 -15.59 -1.91 -27.63
CA ILE A 194 -14.47 -2.81 -27.29
C ILE A 194 -14.94 -4.24 -26.98
N SER A 195 -16.18 -4.42 -26.57
CA SER A 195 -16.73 -5.68 -26.06
C SER A 195 -17.34 -6.60 -27.13
N LYS A 196 -17.49 -6.14 -28.37
CA LYS A 196 -18.08 -6.95 -29.43
C LYS A 196 -17.03 -7.32 -30.43
N GLY A 197 -16.57 -8.58 -30.36
CA GLY A 197 -15.54 -9.13 -31.22
C GLY A 197 -15.84 -8.96 -32.70
N GLY A 198 -14.81 -8.74 -33.49
CA GLY A 198 -14.88 -8.87 -34.92
C GLY A 198 -15.09 -10.32 -35.31
N TYR A 199 -15.66 -10.55 -36.47
CA TYR A 199 -15.78 -11.88 -37.04
C TYR A 199 -15.16 -11.90 -38.45
N LEU A 200 -14.68 -13.08 -38.79
CA LEU A 200 -14.14 -13.34 -40.09
C LEU A 200 -15.28 -13.87 -40.97
N GLU A 201 -15.62 -13.14 -42.03
CA GLU A 201 -16.63 -13.57 -42.98
C GLU A 201 -15.99 -13.85 -44.34
N TYR A 202 -16.27 -15.02 -44.88
CA TYR A 202 -15.89 -15.35 -46.26
C TYR A 202 -17.03 -14.95 -47.18
N ASP A 203 -16.84 -13.89 -47.93
CA ASP A 203 -17.80 -13.48 -48.96
C ASP A 203 -17.46 -14.15 -50.29
N LYS A 204 -18.33 -15.05 -50.75
CA LYS A 204 -18.17 -15.73 -52.05
C LYS A 204 -18.32 -14.81 -53.26
N GLY A 205 -18.79 -13.57 -53.08
CA GLY A 205 -19.02 -12.60 -54.16
C GLY A 205 -17.82 -11.65 -54.41
N GLU A 206 -17.03 -11.40 -53.38
CA GLU A 206 -15.79 -10.62 -53.50
C GLU A 206 -14.61 -11.50 -53.06
N LYS A 207 -13.58 -11.51 -53.86
CA LYS A 207 -12.47 -12.47 -53.73
C LYS A 207 -11.50 -12.07 -52.62
N GLY A 208 -11.64 -12.60 -51.40
CA GLY A 208 -10.69 -12.40 -50.29
C GLY A 208 -11.28 -12.36 -48.87
N VAL A 209 -10.44 -12.19 -47.85
CA VAL A 209 -10.82 -12.02 -46.47
C VAL A 209 -10.87 -10.52 -46.12
N VAL A 210 -12.00 -10.04 -45.63
CA VAL A 210 -12.25 -8.61 -45.39
C VAL A 210 -12.59 -8.39 -43.91
N ALA A 211 -11.95 -7.39 -43.34
CA ALA A 211 -12.40 -6.81 -42.06
C ALA A 211 -13.19 -5.54 -42.36
N ASP A 212 -14.48 -5.54 -42.12
CA ASP A 212 -15.30 -4.34 -42.25
C ASP A 212 -15.17 -3.49 -40.96
N LEU A 213 -14.61 -2.31 -41.14
CA LEU A 213 -14.32 -1.39 -40.02
C LEU A 213 -15.32 -0.24 -40.06
N LEU A 214 -16.35 -0.32 -39.26
CA LEU A 214 -17.35 0.75 -39.15
C LEU A 214 -16.82 2.01 -38.47
N GLY A 215 -15.74 1.93 -37.72
CA GLY A 215 -15.07 3.08 -37.12
C GLY A 215 -13.63 2.75 -36.77
N VAL A 216 -12.72 3.72 -36.97
CA VAL A 216 -11.31 3.61 -36.59
C VAL A 216 -11.05 4.56 -35.43
N PRO A 217 -10.50 4.10 -34.31
CA PRO A 217 -10.14 4.98 -33.21
C PRO A 217 -9.08 6.00 -33.61
N ALA A 218 -8.92 7.05 -32.86
CA ALA A 218 -7.98 8.15 -33.14
C ALA A 218 -6.53 7.68 -33.36
N SER A 219 -6.13 6.56 -32.73
CA SER A 219 -4.83 5.91 -32.89
C SER A 219 -4.66 5.16 -34.19
N GLY A 220 -5.74 4.95 -34.97
CA GLY A 220 -5.73 4.08 -36.13
C GLY A 220 -5.77 2.61 -35.76
N ILE A 221 -5.54 1.75 -36.79
CA ILE A 221 -5.46 0.30 -36.63
C ILE A 221 -4.15 -0.25 -37.18
N LYS A 222 -3.73 -1.44 -36.74
CA LYS A 222 -2.65 -2.23 -37.31
C LYS A 222 -3.16 -3.63 -37.57
N ALA A 223 -3.10 -4.06 -38.85
CA ALA A 223 -3.42 -5.42 -39.23
C ALA A 223 -2.12 -6.22 -39.44
N TYR A 224 -2.15 -7.49 -39.07
CA TYR A 224 -1.01 -8.40 -39.14
C TYR A 224 -1.49 -9.77 -39.59
N VAL A 225 -0.75 -10.39 -40.52
CA VAL A 225 -0.99 -11.75 -41.01
C VAL A 225 0.33 -12.50 -41.03
N GLU A 226 0.34 -13.69 -40.46
CA GLU A 226 1.44 -14.66 -40.60
C GLU A 226 0.88 -15.99 -41.09
N MET A 227 1.44 -16.52 -42.18
CA MET A 227 0.98 -17.78 -42.79
C MET A 227 2.11 -18.56 -43.41
N ASP A 228 1.98 -19.88 -43.42
CA ASP A 228 2.83 -20.80 -44.19
C ASP A 228 2.20 -21.06 -45.53
N VAL A 229 2.95 -20.78 -46.60
CA VAL A 229 2.48 -20.83 -47.97
C VAL A 229 3.44 -21.66 -48.83
N GLU A 230 2.88 -22.43 -49.73
CA GLU A 230 3.60 -23.19 -50.77
C GLU A 230 3.09 -22.80 -52.14
N TYR A 231 3.98 -22.45 -53.05
CA TYR A 231 3.69 -22.32 -54.47
C TYR A 231 4.21 -23.57 -55.17
N GLU A 232 3.28 -24.44 -55.59
CA GLU A 232 3.63 -25.70 -56.27
C GLU A 232 4.38 -25.42 -57.57
N ASN A 233 5.25 -26.34 -57.97
CA ASN A 233 6.02 -26.22 -59.24
C ASN A 233 5.20 -26.48 -60.50
N SER A 234 3.87 -26.35 -60.40
CA SER A 234 2.92 -26.51 -61.51
C SER A 234 2.36 -25.14 -61.90
N GLY A 235 2.43 -24.77 -63.18
CA GLY A 235 1.92 -23.50 -63.70
C GLY A 235 2.95 -22.62 -64.38
N ASP A 236 2.47 -21.54 -64.99
CA ASP A 236 3.29 -20.68 -65.92
C ASP A 236 3.64 -19.33 -65.24
N ALA A 237 3.10 -19.02 -64.07
CA ALA A 237 3.40 -17.77 -63.36
C ALA A 237 4.77 -17.83 -62.68
N GLU A 238 5.59 -16.80 -62.86
CA GLU A 238 6.94 -16.72 -62.27
C GLU A 238 6.88 -16.61 -60.75
N TYR A 239 5.94 -15.82 -60.25
CA TYR A 239 5.71 -15.63 -58.83
C TYR A 239 4.26 -15.25 -58.51
N ALA A 240 3.85 -15.48 -57.29
CA ALA A 240 2.62 -14.98 -56.70
C ALA A 240 2.93 -13.84 -55.72
N THR A 241 2.13 -12.79 -55.75
CA THR A 241 2.23 -11.65 -54.83
C THR A 241 1.09 -11.72 -53.84
N PHE A 242 1.43 -11.81 -52.58
CA PHE A 242 0.50 -11.73 -51.47
C PHE A 242 0.44 -10.29 -50.97
N THR A 243 -0.73 -9.71 -50.91
CA THR A 243 -0.93 -8.30 -50.58
C THR A 243 -1.94 -8.16 -49.44
N LEU A 244 -1.55 -7.48 -48.38
CA LEU A 244 -2.45 -7.02 -47.32
C LEU A 244 -2.73 -5.54 -47.57
N SER A 245 -4.00 -5.17 -47.63
CA SER A 245 -4.42 -3.83 -48.04
C SER A 245 -5.53 -3.30 -47.09
N SER A 246 -5.52 -1.99 -46.81
CA SER A 246 -6.62 -1.28 -46.17
C SER A 246 -6.52 0.21 -46.43
N CYS A 247 -7.60 0.84 -46.85
CA CYS A 247 -7.72 2.29 -47.04
C CYS A 247 -6.54 2.93 -47.76
N GLY A 248 -6.11 2.32 -48.88
CA GLY A 248 -4.99 2.78 -49.68
C GLY A 248 -3.60 2.39 -49.19
N ASN A 249 -3.46 1.85 -47.99
CA ASN A 249 -2.19 1.31 -47.51
C ASN A 249 -2.05 -0.15 -47.91
N THR A 250 -0.88 -0.53 -48.40
CA THR A 250 -0.61 -1.88 -48.88
C THR A 250 0.77 -2.36 -48.48
N GLN A 251 0.87 -3.65 -48.17
CA GLN A 251 2.15 -4.35 -48.07
C GLN A 251 2.06 -5.63 -48.90
N ALA A 252 3.07 -5.91 -49.65
CA ALA A 252 3.11 -7.06 -50.54
C ALA A 252 4.42 -7.87 -50.39
N VAL A 253 4.29 -9.20 -50.49
CA VAL A 253 5.42 -10.14 -50.46
C VAL A 253 5.25 -11.14 -51.62
N ASN A 254 6.32 -11.42 -52.33
CA ASN A 254 6.34 -12.39 -53.42
C ASN A 254 6.79 -13.76 -52.93
N ILE A 255 6.20 -14.79 -53.55
CA ILE A 255 6.66 -16.17 -53.45
C ILE A 255 6.91 -16.69 -54.86
N SER A 256 8.08 -17.27 -55.08
CA SER A 256 8.47 -17.83 -56.38
C SER A 256 7.90 -19.22 -56.56
N LYS A 257 7.76 -19.62 -57.81
CA LYS A 257 7.33 -20.97 -58.22
C LYS A 257 8.23 -22.04 -57.56
N GLY A 258 7.62 -23.03 -56.91
CA GLY A 258 8.31 -24.11 -56.21
C GLY A 258 8.81 -23.75 -54.80
N GLU A 259 8.54 -22.52 -54.32
CA GLU A 259 8.96 -22.05 -53.01
C GLU A 259 7.92 -22.40 -51.94
N THR A 260 8.42 -22.75 -50.74
CA THR A 260 7.62 -22.83 -49.53
C THR A 260 8.23 -21.90 -48.49
N LYS A 261 7.44 -20.98 -47.93
CA LYS A 261 7.91 -20.06 -46.89
C LYS A 261 6.81 -19.56 -45.98
N THR A 262 7.21 -19.01 -44.85
CA THR A 262 6.34 -18.22 -43.99
C THR A 262 6.27 -16.78 -44.53
N ILE A 263 5.06 -16.30 -44.78
CA ILE A 263 4.78 -14.93 -45.20
C ILE A 263 4.32 -14.14 -43.97
N ILE A 264 4.90 -12.95 -43.78
CA ILE A 264 4.51 -11.99 -42.75
C ILE A 264 4.15 -10.67 -43.44
N LEU A 265 2.93 -10.21 -43.24
CA LEU A 265 2.40 -8.94 -43.73
C LEU A 265 1.84 -8.11 -42.57
N SER A 266 2.14 -6.82 -42.57
CA SER A 266 1.63 -5.89 -41.55
C SER A 266 1.39 -4.51 -42.15
N ILE A 267 0.19 -3.97 -41.96
CA ILE A 267 -0.17 -2.61 -42.39
C ILE A 267 -0.70 -1.80 -41.21
N SER A 268 -0.44 -0.48 -41.27
CA SER A 268 -1.02 0.47 -40.32
C SER A 268 -1.92 1.44 -41.06
N VAL A 269 -3.12 1.70 -40.54
CA VAL A 269 -4.10 2.63 -41.10
C VAL A 269 -4.34 3.72 -40.09
N SER A 270 -4.02 4.97 -40.42
CA SER A 270 -4.34 6.12 -39.57
C SER A 270 -5.81 6.47 -39.66
N LYS A 271 -6.34 7.15 -38.65
CA LYS A 271 -7.71 7.70 -38.67
C LYS A 271 -7.91 8.62 -39.87
N ALA A 272 -6.95 9.47 -40.19
CA ALA A 272 -7.02 10.38 -41.32
C ALA A 272 -7.12 9.64 -42.68
N SER A 273 -6.35 8.56 -42.86
CA SER A 273 -6.45 7.70 -44.03
C SER A 273 -7.81 7.03 -44.11
N PHE A 274 -8.32 6.53 -43.00
CA PHE A 274 -9.63 5.90 -42.94
C PHE A 274 -10.77 6.90 -43.25
N ASP A 275 -10.75 8.10 -42.62
CA ASP A 275 -11.80 9.11 -42.80
C ASP A 275 -11.85 9.65 -44.26
N SER A 276 -10.71 9.74 -44.91
CA SER A 276 -10.61 10.22 -46.29
C SER A 276 -11.00 9.18 -47.35
N TYR A 277 -11.14 7.92 -46.95
CA TYR A 277 -11.42 6.83 -47.90
C TYR A 277 -12.92 6.69 -48.15
N GLY A 278 -13.38 7.11 -49.32
CA GLY A 278 -14.80 7.17 -49.69
C GLY A 278 -15.48 5.83 -50.03
N GLN A 279 -14.71 4.74 -50.10
CA GLN A 279 -15.19 3.39 -50.44
C GLN A 279 -15.27 2.49 -49.19
N ARG A 280 -15.57 1.20 -49.42
CA ARG A 280 -15.65 0.19 -48.35
C ARG A 280 -14.40 0.18 -47.48
N LYS A 281 -14.56 0.44 -46.22
CA LYS A 281 -13.49 0.63 -45.24
C LYS A 281 -13.07 -0.71 -44.62
N MET A 282 -12.24 -1.47 -45.38
CA MET A 282 -11.96 -2.88 -45.08
C MET A 282 -10.47 -3.15 -45.01
N VAL A 283 -10.08 -4.13 -44.19
CA VAL A 283 -8.78 -4.81 -44.30
C VAL A 283 -8.98 -6.04 -45.16
N TYR A 284 -8.26 -6.15 -46.26
CA TYR A 284 -8.34 -7.32 -47.11
C TYR A 284 -6.97 -7.85 -47.49
N PHE A 285 -6.93 -9.17 -47.68
CA PHE A 285 -5.78 -9.91 -48.14
C PHE A 285 -6.06 -10.45 -49.52
N SER A 286 -5.14 -10.26 -50.47
CA SER A 286 -5.28 -10.70 -51.83
C SER A 286 -4.02 -11.39 -52.34
N ILE A 287 -4.21 -12.26 -53.34
CA ILE A 287 -3.12 -12.93 -54.03
C ILE A 287 -3.23 -12.57 -55.53
N SER A 288 -2.17 -12.06 -56.09
CA SER A 288 -2.07 -11.81 -57.53
C SER A 288 -0.91 -12.59 -58.15
N LEU A 289 -1.08 -13.00 -59.40
CA LEU A 289 -0.06 -13.75 -60.16
C LEU A 289 0.59 -12.85 -61.18
N LYS A 290 1.93 -12.89 -61.29
CA LYS A 290 2.64 -12.27 -62.38
C LYS A 290 2.77 -13.27 -63.53
N ALA A 291 2.05 -12.99 -64.61
CA ALA A 291 2.09 -13.81 -65.82
C ALA A 291 1.99 -12.97 -67.07
N SER A 292 2.53 -13.45 -68.15
CA SER A 292 2.49 -12.82 -69.47
C SER A 292 1.23 -13.15 -70.28
N HIS A 293 0.45 -14.12 -69.84
CA HIS A 293 -0.80 -14.59 -70.48
C HIS A 293 -1.69 -15.31 -69.40
N THR A 294 -2.85 -15.76 -69.76
CA THR A 294 -3.76 -16.51 -68.89
C THR A 294 -3.06 -17.76 -68.37
N THR A 295 -2.75 -17.79 -67.10
CA THR A 295 -1.87 -18.77 -66.47
C THR A 295 -2.54 -19.54 -65.38
N TYR A 296 -2.06 -20.76 -65.21
CA TYR A 296 -2.43 -21.62 -64.08
C TYR A 296 -1.31 -21.56 -63.03
N ALA A 297 -1.66 -21.43 -61.77
CA ALA A 297 -0.79 -21.59 -60.60
C ALA A 297 -1.54 -22.23 -59.46
N LYS A 298 -0.90 -23.14 -58.74
CA LYS A 298 -1.48 -23.72 -57.54
C LYS A 298 -0.72 -23.27 -56.32
N ILE A 299 -1.41 -22.55 -55.44
CA ILE A 299 -0.87 -21.98 -54.21
C ILE A 299 -1.64 -22.61 -53.05
N ASN A 300 -0.92 -23.21 -52.13
CA ASN A 300 -1.44 -23.82 -50.95
C ASN A 300 -1.09 -22.93 -49.73
N ILE A 301 -2.09 -22.39 -49.06
CA ILE A 301 -1.95 -21.79 -47.71
C ILE A 301 -2.08 -22.95 -46.73
N LYS A 302 -0.91 -23.44 -46.25
CA LYS A 302 -0.87 -24.62 -45.38
C LYS A 302 -1.37 -24.35 -43.99
N LYS A 303 -1.06 -23.17 -43.44
CA LYS A 303 -1.48 -22.76 -42.12
C LYS A 303 -1.45 -21.25 -42.01
N ILE A 304 -2.51 -20.67 -41.49
CA ILE A 304 -2.52 -19.30 -41.00
C ILE A 304 -2.17 -19.36 -39.51
N LYS A 305 -0.95 -18.92 -39.17
CA LYS A 305 -0.45 -18.94 -37.80
C LYS A 305 -1.11 -17.85 -36.95
N GLU A 306 -1.25 -16.66 -37.55
CA GLU A 306 -1.83 -15.52 -36.88
C GLU A 306 -2.47 -14.59 -37.92
N PHE A 307 -3.70 -14.17 -37.66
CA PHE A 307 -4.31 -13.05 -38.34
C PHE A 307 -5.01 -12.19 -37.25
N LYS A 308 -4.52 -10.96 -37.06
CA LYS A 308 -5.02 -10.07 -36.05
C LYS A 308 -5.12 -8.63 -36.53
N VAL A 309 -6.07 -7.91 -35.94
CA VAL A 309 -6.17 -6.46 -36.02
C VAL A 309 -6.03 -5.90 -34.62
N THR A 310 -5.12 -4.96 -34.43
CA THR A 310 -4.89 -4.26 -33.17
C THR A 310 -5.25 -2.80 -33.29
N TYR A 311 -5.89 -2.25 -32.26
CA TYR A 311 -6.24 -0.83 -32.21
C TYR A 311 -6.35 -0.38 -30.74
N ASN A 312 -6.14 0.91 -30.51
CA ASN A 312 -6.37 1.49 -29.20
C ASN A 312 -7.73 2.18 -29.17
N SER A 313 -8.39 2.11 -28.02
CA SER A 313 -9.66 2.80 -27.80
C SER A 313 -9.71 3.43 -26.42
N ILE A 314 -10.41 4.56 -26.33
CA ILE A 314 -10.69 5.24 -25.08
C ILE A 314 -12.22 5.45 -24.98
N SER A 315 -12.78 5.17 -23.83
CA SER A 315 -14.21 5.40 -23.58
C SER A 315 -14.47 6.83 -23.12
N ASP A 316 -15.74 7.24 -23.05
CA ASP A 316 -16.12 8.53 -22.54
C ASP A 316 -15.73 8.70 -21.07
N PRO A 317 -15.33 9.92 -20.66
CA PRO A 317 -14.98 10.19 -19.26
C PRO A 317 -16.15 9.94 -18.30
N ILE A 318 -15.83 9.57 -17.08
CA ILE A 318 -16.82 9.39 -16.01
C ILE A 318 -16.39 10.14 -14.74
N TYR A 319 -17.35 10.44 -13.87
CA TYR A 319 -17.10 10.95 -12.54
C TYR A 319 -17.22 9.81 -11.52
N ILE A 320 -16.27 9.73 -10.60
CA ILE A 320 -16.22 8.70 -9.55
C ILE A 320 -16.11 9.42 -8.21
N ASP A 321 -16.93 9.03 -7.23
CA ASP A 321 -16.84 9.55 -5.88
C ASP A 321 -15.49 9.20 -5.26
N ALA A 322 -14.79 10.20 -4.75
CA ALA A 322 -13.46 10.08 -4.18
C ALA A 322 -13.46 10.39 -2.69
N ILE A 323 -12.56 9.75 -1.95
CA ILE A 323 -12.46 9.85 -0.49
C ILE A 323 -11.02 10.22 -0.15
N THR A 324 -10.81 11.22 0.70
CA THR A 324 -9.45 11.53 1.15
C THR A 324 -8.96 10.51 2.19
N PRO A 325 -7.66 10.16 2.22
CA PRO A 325 -7.10 9.22 3.19
C PRO A 325 -7.44 9.57 4.66
N THR A 326 -7.39 10.85 5.00
CA THR A 326 -7.72 11.35 6.35
C THR A 326 -9.18 11.07 6.74
N ARG A 327 -10.12 11.13 5.78
CA ARG A 327 -11.53 10.79 6.07
C ARG A 327 -11.70 9.30 6.34
N VAL A 328 -11.06 8.44 5.54
CA VAL A 328 -11.08 6.98 5.76
C VAL A 328 -10.51 6.66 7.15
N LEU A 329 -9.38 7.25 7.52
CA LEU A 329 -8.78 7.07 8.84
C LEU A 329 -9.75 7.46 9.97
N ASN A 330 -10.39 8.63 9.88
CA ASN A 330 -11.31 9.09 10.92
C ASN A 330 -12.58 8.23 11.02
N CYS A 331 -13.10 7.72 9.89
CA CYS A 331 -14.21 6.75 9.90
C CYS A 331 -13.82 5.45 10.63
N LEU A 332 -12.62 4.92 10.32
CA LEU A 332 -12.08 3.72 10.99
C LEU A 332 -11.94 3.94 12.50
N LEU A 333 -11.35 5.05 12.92
CA LEU A 333 -11.16 5.36 14.35
C LEU A 333 -12.48 5.57 15.08
N LYS A 334 -13.47 6.21 14.46
CA LYS A 334 -14.82 6.33 15.00
C LYS A 334 -15.48 4.95 15.19
N SER A 335 -15.36 4.06 14.19
CA SER A 335 -15.90 2.70 14.28
C SER A 335 -15.21 1.87 15.37
N ILE A 336 -13.88 1.98 15.48
CA ILE A 336 -13.09 1.35 16.55
C ILE A 336 -13.54 1.84 17.94
N ASN A 337 -13.92 3.11 18.06
CA ASN A 337 -14.46 3.71 19.29
C ASN A 337 -15.96 3.42 19.49
N GLY A 338 -16.49 2.37 18.88
CA GLY A 338 -17.90 1.99 19.03
C GLY A 338 -18.89 3.00 18.42
N GLY A 339 -18.52 3.67 17.36
CA GLY A 339 -19.32 4.70 16.67
C GLY A 339 -19.30 6.07 17.32
N LYS A 340 -18.51 6.25 18.40
CA LYS A 340 -18.42 7.52 19.15
C LYS A 340 -17.27 8.37 18.64
N GLU A 341 -17.47 9.68 18.64
CA GLU A 341 -16.38 10.65 18.47
C GLU A 341 -15.42 10.58 19.67
N GLY A 342 -14.23 11.16 19.54
CA GLY A 342 -13.27 11.26 20.65
C GLY A 342 -11.85 10.81 20.28
N ILE A 343 -11.68 9.99 19.23
CA ILE A 343 -10.37 9.67 18.66
C ILE A 343 -10.24 10.39 17.34
N THR A 344 -9.13 11.11 17.16
CA THR A 344 -8.88 11.92 15.95
C THR A 344 -7.70 11.36 15.16
N GLY A 345 -7.91 11.10 13.87
CA GLY A 345 -6.90 10.70 12.92
C GLY A 345 -6.29 11.90 12.18
N LYS A 346 -4.97 11.92 12.07
CA LYS A 346 -4.21 12.90 11.29
C LYS A 346 -3.18 12.19 10.41
N ILE A 347 -2.88 12.79 9.26
CA ILE A 347 -1.78 12.35 8.39
C ILE A 347 -0.86 13.55 8.22
N ALA A 348 0.44 13.37 8.44
CA ALA A 348 1.42 14.42 8.25
C ALA A 348 1.50 14.77 6.76
N SER A 349 1.36 16.05 6.45
CA SER A 349 1.41 16.60 5.09
C SER A 349 2.80 17.15 4.75
N ASN A 350 3.04 17.41 3.48
CA ASN A 350 4.26 18.03 2.94
C ASN A 350 5.55 17.19 3.12
N TYR A 351 5.41 15.90 3.39
CA TYR A 351 6.56 14.98 3.44
C TYR A 351 6.65 14.14 2.16
N ASP A 352 5.52 13.60 1.70
CA ASP A 352 5.42 12.83 0.45
C ASP A 352 4.29 13.35 -0.42
N SER A 353 4.65 14.04 -1.51
CA SER A 353 3.69 14.60 -2.45
C SER A 353 2.79 13.56 -3.13
N ARG A 354 3.22 12.28 -3.15
CA ARG A 354 2.40 11.17 -3.67
C ARG A 354 1.21 10.91 -2.76
N LEU A 355 1.39 11.06 -1.43
CA LEU A 355 0.34 10.91 -0.43
C LEU A 355 -0.54 12.16 -0.35
N ASP A 356 0.08 13.35 -0.39
CA ASP A 356 -0.65 14.63 -0.36
C ASP A 356 -1.62 14.78 -1.53
N ASN A 357 -1.26 14.21 -2.70
CA ASN A 357 -2.07 14.19 -3.91
C ASN A 357 -2.69 12.80 -4.16
N CYS A 358 -3.19 12.16 -3.13
CA CYS A 358 -3.81 10.84 -3.21
C CYS A 358 -5.28 10.88 -2.81
N VAL A 359 -6.13 10.20 -3.57
CA VAL A 359 -7.52 9.94 -3.22
C VAL A 359 -7.81 8.44 -3.31
N ILE A 360 -8.72 7.99 -2.46
CA ILE A 360 -9.18 6.60 -2.40
C ILE A 360 -10.51 6.52 -3.14
N VAL A 361 -10.71 5.44 -3.89
CA VAL A 361 -11.95 5.15 -4.61
C VAL A 361 -12.37 3.70 -4.33
N ALA A 362 -13.65 3.50 -4.03
CA ALA A 362 -14.21 2.18 -3.85
C ALA A 362 -14.50 1.52 -5.21
N ALA A 363 -14.30 0.22 -5.33
CA ALA A 363 -14.60 -0.53 -6.55
C ALA A 363 -16.06 -0.36 -6.99
N GLU A 364 -17.01 -0.42 -6.04
CA GLU A 364 -18.43 -0.19 -6.32
C GLU A 364 -18.72 1.22 -6.87
N SER A 365 -17.99 2.26 -6.38
CA SER A 365 -18.09 3.62 -6.93
C SER A 365 -17.59 3.71 -8.38
N ILE A 366 -16.52 2.98 -8.70
CA ILE A 366 -15.99 2.91 -10.07
C ILE A 366 -17.06 2.28 -10.98
N ARG A 367 -17.71 1.22 -10.54
CA ARG A 367 -18.80 0.56 -11.26
C ARG A 367 -20.10 1.39 -11.32
N GLY A 368 -20.23 2.43 -10.49
CA GLY A 368 -21.43 3.25 -10.39
C GLY A 368 -22.63 2.49 -9.80
N ILE A 369 -22.37 1.59 -8.84
CA ILE A 369 -23.40 0.88 -8.10
C ILE A 369 -24.12 1.88 -7.18
N PRO A 370 -25.46 1.89 -7.14
CA PRO A 370 -26.19 2.66 -6.16
C PRO A 370 -25.80 2.26 -4.73
N ASP A 371 -25.73 3.23 -3.82
CA ASP A 371 -25.33 3.02 -2.42
C ASP A 371 -23.98 2.30 -2.28
N ALA A 372 -23.03 2.65 -3.16
CA ALA A 372 -21.67 2.10 -3.19
C ALA A 372 -21.02 2.15 -1.81
N LYS A 373 -20.32 1.08 -1.44
CA LYS A 373 -19.64 0.94 -0.16
C LYS A 373 -18.12 0.85 -0.32
N LEU A 374 -17.43 1.34 0.69
CA LEU A 374 -16.00 1.13 0.90
C LEU A 374 -15.80 0.05 1.97
N TYR A 375 -15.09 -1.04 1.63
CA TYR A 375 -14.80 -2.17 2.51
C TYR A 375 -13.36 -2.13 2.97
N THR A 376 -13.12 -1.81 4.25
CA THR A 376 -11.75 -1.72 4.75
C THR A 376 -11.63 -2.00 6.24
N SER A 377 -10.40 -2.16 6.73
CA SER A 377 -10.04 -2.30 8.14
C SER A 377 -8.87 -1.37 8.48
N TYR A 378 -8.65 -1.13 9.77
CA TYR A 378 -7.51 -0.34 10.22
C TYR A 378 -6.18 -1.01 9.82
N THR A 379 -6.07 -2.34 9.92
CA THR A 379 -4.89 -3.09 9.47
C THR A 379 -4.60 -2.84 7.98
N LYS A 380 -5.61 -2.99 7.11
CA LYS A 380 -5.43 -2.71 5.67
C LYS A 380 -4.99 -1.27 5.40
N PHE A 381 -5.53 -0.31 6.17
CA PHE A 381 -5.12 1.09 6.03
C PHE A 381 -3.67 1.31 6.45
N VAL A 382 -3.24 0.71 7.58
CA VAL A 382 -1.84 0.78 8.05
C VAL A 382 -0.90 0.13 7.07
N ASP A 383 -1.20 -1.10 6.61
CA ASP A 383 -0.36 -1.85 5.68
C ASP A 383 -0.18 -1.10 4.35
N TRP A 384 -1.24 -0.44 3.87
CA TRP A 384 -1.17 0.43 2.69
C TRP A 384 -0.27 1.65 2.93
N MET A 385 -0.45 2.36 4.05
CA MET A 385 0.34 3.54 4.39
C MET A 385 1.82 3.20 4.58
N GLU A 386 2.10 2.07 5.21
CA GLU A 386 3.47 1.60 5.47
C GLU A 386 4.14 1.12 4.18
N SER A 387 3.50 0.22 3.43
CA SER A 387 4.11 -0.38 2.23
C SER A 387 4.35 0.64 1.13
N VAL A 388 3.39 1.53 0.85
CA VAL A 388 3.47 2.47 -0.29
C VAL A 388 4.25 3.73 0.04
N PHE A 389 4.11 4.24 1.27
CA PHE A 389 4.61 5.57 1.65
C PHE A 389 5.63 5.55 2.80
N GLY A 390 5.82 4.43 3.51
CA GLY A 390 6.67 4.35 4.69
C GLY A 390 6.11 5.09 5.91
N PHE A 391 4.80 5.36 5.95
CA PHE A 391 4.12 6.04 7.04
C PHE A 391 3.61 5.05 8.08
N VAL A 392 3.85 5.36 9.33
CA VAL A 392 3.47 4.54 10.49
C VAL A 392 2.63 5.34 11.48
N PRO A 393 1.70 4.70 12.23
CA PRO A 393 0.90 5.40 13.22
C PRO A 393 1.69 5.71 14.50
N VAL A 394 1.47 6.89 15.04
CA VAL A 394 1.88 7.32 16.38
C VAL A 394 0.63 7.66 17.16
N ILE A 395 0.49 7.08 18.35
CA ILE A 395 -0.66 7.29 19.22
C ILE A 395 -0.24 8.17 20.38
N ASP A 396 -0.85 9.35 20.48
CA ASP A 396 -0.67 10.27 21.59
C ASP A 396 -2.04 10.64 22.19
N GLY A 397 -2.35 10.06 23.34
CA GLY A 397 -3.67 10.17 23.95
C GLY A 397 -4.78 9.71 22.98
N ASN A 398 -5.64 10.64 22.58
CA ASN A 398 -6.75 10.39 21.67
C ASN A 398 -6.42 10.80 20.20
N ILE A 399 -5.18 11.06 19.90
CA ILE A 399 -4.74 11.42 18.55
C ILE A 399 -3.95 10.26 17.96
N VAL A 400 -4.34 9.81 16.77
CA VAL A 400 -3.61 8.85 15.96
C VAL A 400 -3.04 9.60 14.76
N GLN A 401 -1.75 9.81 14.75
CA GLN A 401 -1.07 10.53 13.68
C GLN A 401 -0.21 9.59 12.85
N PHE A 402 -0.44 9.57 11.54
CA PHE A 402 0.47 8.91 10.59
C PHE A 402 1.59 9.86 10.22
N VAL A 403 2.83 9.41 10.44
CA VAL A 403 4.05 10.13 10.09
C VAL A 403 4.98 9.21 9.33
N HIS A 404 5.85 9.78 8.49
CA HIS A 404 6.86 8.96 7.85
C HIS A 404 7.84 8.41 8.88
N ARG A 405 8.17 7.13 8.79
CA ARG A 405 9.01 6.40 9.75
C ARG A 405 10.31 7.13 10.06
N ASP A 406 10.97 7.70 9.07
CA ASP A 406 12.24 8.42 9.25
C ASP A 406 12.15 9.59 10.25
N THR A 407 10.97 10.20 10.40
CA THR A 407 10.78 11.33 11.33
C THR A 407 10.79 10.91 12.80
N LEU A 408 10.59 9.61 13.09
CA LEU A 408 10.62 9.04 14.42
C LEU A 408 12.04 8.69 14.91
N PHE A 409 13.05 8.98 14.10
CA PHE A 409 14.44 8.64 14.37
C PHE A 409 15.32 9.89 14.16
N SER A 410 15.10 10.89 15.03
CA SER A 410 15.87 12.14 15.01
C SER A 410 17.34 11.90 15.33
N THR A 411 18.22 12.65 14.68
CA THR A 411 19.67 12.58 14.95
C THR A 411 20.10 13.39 16.17
N SER A 412 19.20 14.13 16.81
CA SER A 412 19.49 14.88 18.05
C SER A 412 19.70 13.94 19.23
N ILE A 413 20.72 14.23 20.04
CA ILE A 413 20.94 13.50 21.29
C ILE A 413 19.96 14.04 22.33
N ILE A 414 19.17 13.15 22.91
CA ILE A 414 18.14 13.47 23.92
C ILE A 414 18.54 13.05 25.33
N LYS A 415 19.46 12.08 25.45
CA LYS A 415 19.94 11.59 26.74
C LYS A 415 21.35 11.03 26.57
N GLU A 416 22.19 11.27 27.57
CA GLU A 416 23.56 10.76 27.66
C GLU A 416 23.75 10.04 28.99
N PHE A 417 24.25 8.78 28.94
CA PHE A 417 24.60 7.98 30.08
C PHE A 417 26.12 7.77 30.10
N GLU A 418 26.81 8.47 31.01
CA GLU A 418 28.28 8.44 31.06
C GLU A 418 28.80 7.31 31.98
N VAL A 419 28.24 7.10 33.15
CA VAL A 419 28.81 6.20 34.17
C VAL A 419 27.79 5.32 34.91
N ASP A 420 26.56 5.77 35.07
CA ASP A 420 25.59 5.14 36.02
C ASP A 420 24.70 4.07 35.36
N HIS A 421 25.33 3.03 34.80
CA HIS A 421 24.59 1.90 34.25
C HIS A 421 25.14 0.57 34.71
N THR A 422 24.27 -0.39 34.88
CA THR A 422 24.58 -1.77 35.28
C THR A 422 23.90 -2.76 34.34
N GLU A 423 24.28 -4.02 34.44
CA GLU A 423 23.67 -5.13 33.67
C GLU A 423 23.69 -4.89 32.14
N PHE A 424 24.80 -4.34 31.64
CA PHE A 424 24.96 -4.07 30.22
C PHE A 424 24.91 -5.39 29.41
N THR A 425 24.10 -5.39 28.34
CA THR A 425 24.01 -6.46 27.36
C THR A 425 24.06 -5.88 25.96
N TYR A 426 24.72 -6.58 25.03
CA TYR A 426 24.68 -6.29 23.61
C TYR A 426 24.35 -7.57 22.86
N SER A 427 23.36 -7.53 22.02
CA SER A 427 22.88 -8.67 21.23
C SER A 427 22.40 -8.22 19.84
N VAL A 428 22.18 -9.19 18.98
CA VAL A 428 21.54 -8.98 17.68
C VAL A 428 20.04 -9.25 17.82
N ASP A 429 19.21 -8.40 17.24
CA ASP A 429 17.78 -8.65 17.11
C ASP A 429 17.51 -9.36 15.77
N GLU A 430 17.35 -10.68 15.82
CA GLU A 430 17.12 -11.51 14.64
C GLU A 430 15.85 -11.12 13.87
N LYS A 431 14.87 -10.49 14.53
CA LYS A 431 13.63 -10.02 13.91
C LYS A 431 13.84 -8.87 12.92
N LEU A 432 14.99 -8.20 13.04
CA LEU A 432 15.37 -7.08 12.16
C LEU A 432 16.22 -7.54 10.97
N ILE A 433 16.48 -8.83 10.83
CA ILE A 433 17.30 -9.39 9.77
C ILE A 433 16.39 -10.12 8.79
N TYR A 434 16.42 -9.70 7.54
CA TYR A 434 15.62 -10.26 6.47
C TYR A 434 16.54 -10.85 5.38
N SER A 435 16.22 -12.05 4.90
CA SER A 435 16.88 -12.68 3.75
C SER A 435 16.32 -12.18 2.43
N SER A 436 15.03 -11.85 2.39
CA SER A 436 14.38 -11.31 1.21
C SER A 436 13.34 -10.23 1.55
N ILE A 437 13.06 -9.42 0.55
CA ILE A 437 12.06 -8.34 0.60
C ILE A 437 11.06 -8.57 -0.52
N ARG A 438 9.78 -8.71 -0.20
CA ARG A 438 8.69 -8.72 -1.17
C ARG A 438 7.97 -7.38 -1.13
N VAL A 439 7.82 -6.76 -2.30
CA VAL A 439 7.27 -5.40 -2.42
C VAL A 439 6.31 -5.31 -3.58
N GLY A 440 5.25 -4.56 -3.41
CA GLY A 440 4.29 -4.24 -4.46
C GLY A 440 2.85 -4.58 -4.12
N TYR A 441 2.20 -5.28 -5.02
CA TYR A 441 0.77 -5.58 -4.99
C TYR A 441 0.56 -7.03 -5.41
N ASP A 442 -0.51 -7.65 -4.94
CA ASP A 442 -0.91 -8.95 -5.43
C ASP A 442 -1.27 -8.86 -6.92
N LYS A 443 -0.77 -9.83 -7.69
CA LYS A 443 -1.06 -9.92 -9.12
C LYS A 443 -2.56 -10.09 -9.35
N GLN A 444 -3.07 -9.35 -10.33
CA GLN A 444 -4.45 -9.44 -10.79
C GLN A 444 -4.49 -9.92 -12.24
N ASP A 445 -5.30 -10.92 -12.50
CA ASP A 445 -5.55 -11.44 -13.84
C ASP A 445 -6.88 -10.89 -14.36
N TYR A 446 -6.83 -10.22 -15.52
CA TYR A 446 -7.99 -9.65 -16.21
C TYR A 446 -8.17 -10.34 -17.56
N ASP A 447 -9.26 -11.09 -17.73
CA ASP A 447 -9.56 -11.83 -18.97
C ASP A 447 -9.57 -10.95 -20.21
N SER A 448 -10.04 -9.71 -20.08
CA SER A 448 -10.19 -8.79 -21.21
C SER A 448 -8.95 -7.94 -21.48
N ILE A 449 -7.94 -7.93 -20.62
CA ILE A 449 -6.77 -7.05 -20.70
C ILE A 449 -5.47 -7.84 -20.90
N ASN A 450 -5.54 -9.14 -20.92
CA ASN A 450 -4.46 -10.01 -21.36
C ASN A 450 -3.17 -9.85 -20.54
N GLY A 451 -3.28 -9.78 -19.23
CA GLY A 451 -2.13 -9.78 -18.30
C GLY A 451 -1.25 -8.54 -18.38
N ARG A 452 -1.79 -7.38 -18.76
CA ARG A 452 -1.06 -6.13 -18.93
C ARG A 452 -0.86 -5.29 -17.69
N ASP A 453 -0.83 -5.90 -16.56
CA ASP A 453 -0.32 -5.22 -15.37
C ASP A 453 1.20 -5.23 -15.41
N GLU A 454 1.79 -4.19 -16.05
CA GLU A 454 3.20 -4.16 -16.36
C GLU A 454 4.07 -3.80 -15.18
N PHE A 455 3.54 -3.25 -14.09
CA PHE A 455 4.35 -2.81 -12.95
C PHE A 455 3.62 -2.74 -11.60
N ARG A 456 2.43 -3.32 -11.47
CA ARG A 456 1.70 -3.40 -10.20
C ARG A 456 1.42 -4.82 -9.82
N PHE A 457 2.48 -5.47 -9.42
CA PHE A 457 2.54 -6.86 -9.02
C PHE A 457 3.58 -7.01 -7.92
N THR A 458 3.74 -8.19 -7.37
CA THR A 458 4.77 -8.48 -6.37
C THR A 458 6.12 -8.70 -7.04
N THR A 459 7.13 -8.03 -6.52
CA THR A 459 8.55 -8.22 -6.87
C THR A 459 9.32 -8.66 -5.64
N GLU A 460 10.19 -9.65 -5.79
CA GLU A 460 11.05 -10.16 -4.72
C GLU A 460 12.52 -9.80 -4.97
N TYR A 461 13.18 -9.38 -3.90
CA TYR A 461 14.59 -9.04 -3.86
C TYR A 461 15.29 -9.80 -2.74
N MET A 462 16.51 -10.26 -2.98
CA MET A 462 17.38 -10.83 -1.95
C MET A 462 18.27 -9.77 -1.33
N THR A 463 18.49 -9.88 -0.03
CA THR A 463 19.39 -8.99 0.73
C THR A 463 20.85 -9.45 0.73
N GLY A 464 21.10 -10.69 0.36
CA GLY A 464 22.40 -11.35 0.50
C GLY A 464 22.66 -11.95 1.90
N VAL A 465 21.68 -11.87 2.79
CA VAL A 465 21.74 -12.52 4.12
C VAL A 465 21.21 -13.95 4.00
N ASP A 466 21.99 -14.93 4.45
CA ASP A 466 21.68 -16.37 4.35
C ASP A 466 21.51 -17.07 5.72
N ILE A 467 21.63 -16.31 6.82
CA ILE A 467 21.54 -16.84 8.20
C ILE A 467 20.11 -16.95 8.72
N THR A 468 19.13 -16.48 7.97
CA THR A 468 17.70 -16.51 8.31
C THR A 468 16.85 -16.68 7.05
N ASP A 469 15.63 -17.16 7.22
CA ASP A 469 14.60 -17.23 6.18
C ASP A 469 13.50 -16.16 6.35
N ASN A 470 13.69 -15.21 7.28
CA ASN A 470 12.76 -14.12 7.49
C ASN A 470 12.57 -13.28 6.21
N LYS A 471 11.33 -12.94 5.91
CA LYS A 471 10.94 -12.11 4.77
C LYS A 471 10.29 -10.82 5.26
N LEU A 472 10.63 -9.70 4.64
CA LEU A 472 9.90 -8.46 4.82
C LEU A 472 8.85 -8.34 3.73
N GLU A 473 7.58 -8.29 4.13
CA GLU A 473 6.44 -8.14 3.24
C GLU A 473 5.97 -6.68 3.21
N LEU A 474 6.21 -6.00 2.10
CA LEU A 474 5.72 -4.64 1.82
C LEU A 474 4.67 -4.70 0.70
N ILE A 475 3.59 -5.44 0.95
CA ILE A 475 2.51 -5.66 0.00
C ILE A 475 1.33 -4.79 0.38
N SER A 476 0.89 -3.95 -0.57
CA SER A 476 -0.25 -3.07 -0.36
C SER A 476 -1.58 -3.81 -0.56
N PRO A 477 -2.49 -3.79 0.43
CA PRO A 477 -3.84 -4.32 0.27
C PRO A 477 -4.76 -3.39 -0.52
N TYR A 478 -4.38 -2.12 -0.70
CA TYR A 478 -5.09 -1.20 -1.60
C TYR A 478 -4.42 -1.22 -2.96
N ARG A 479 -5.21 -1.13 -4.01
CA ARG A 479 -4.79 -1.31 -5.39
C ARG A 479 -4.50 0.02 -6.08
N ALA A 480 -3.43 0.08 -6.85
CA ALA A 480 -3.08 1.23 -7.68
C ALA A 480 -3.16 0.94 -9.19
N ASP A 481 -3.59 -0.26 -9.58
CA ASP A 481 -3.58 -0.72 -10.95
C ASP A 481 -4.59 0.02 -11.83
N ALA A 482 -4.09 0.69 -12.85
CA ALA A 482 -4.91 1.47 -13.77
C ALA A 482 -5.87 0.58 -14.59
N TYR A 483 -5.44 -0.64 -14.90
CA TYR A 483 -6.26 -1.59 -15.64
C TYR A 483 -7.44 -2.11 -14.82
N GLY A 484 -7.27 -2.33 -13.51
CA GLY A 484 -8.37 -2.71 -12.62
C GLY A 484 -9.44 -1.65 -12.53
N ILE A 485 -9.04 -0.40 -12.42
CA ILE A 485 -9.97 0.74 -12.45
C ILE A 485 -10.72 0.79 -13.79
N GLU A 486 -10.01 0.67 -14.92
CA GLU A 486 -10.64 0.67 -16.25
C GLU A 486 -11.57 -0.52 -16.46
N PHE A 487 -11.19 -1.71 -16.01
CA PHE A 487 -12.01 -2.92 -16.08
C PHE A 487 -13.35 -2.75 -15.34
N LEU A 488 -13.29 -2.20 -14.14
CA LEU A 488 -14.51 -1.91 -13.37
C LEU A 488 -15.33 -0.77 -14.01
N ALA A 489 -14.67 0.26 -14.53
CA ALA A 489 -15.35 1.37 -15.21
C ALA A 489 -16.10 0.92 -16.47
N GLN A 490 -15.57 -0.06 -17.21
CA GLN A 490 -16.26 -0.65 -18.37
C GLN A 490 -17.51 -1.46 -17.99
N LYS A 491 -17.56 -1.95 -16.76
CA LYS A 491 -18.73 -2.65 -16.21
C LYS A 491 -19.75 -1.72 -15.58
N ARG A 492 -19.57 -0.40 -15.66
CA ARG A 492 -20.48 0.59 -15.08
C ARG A 492 -21.90 0.44 -15.63
N GLY A 493 -22.89 0.56 -14.75
CA GLY A 493 -24.31 0.41 -15.09
C GLY A 493 -24.80 -1.03 -15.14
N LYS A 494 -23.96 -2.02 -14.92
CA LYS A 494 -24.40 -3.41 -14.71
C LYS A 494 -24.67 -3.58 -13.21
N ASN A 495 -25.93 -3.71 -12.84
CA ASN A 495 -26.40 -3.78 -11.44
C ASN A 495 -26.12 -5.12 -10.74
N THR A 496 -25.07 -5.82 -11.08
CA THR A 496 -24.68 -7.07 -10.42
C THR A 496 -23.48 -6.81 -9.52
N THR A 497 -23.58 -7.24 -8.26
CA THR A 497 -22.48 -7.22 -7.27
C THR A 497 -21.62 -8.49 -7.32
N ASP A 498 -21.74 -9.29 -8.38
CA ASP A 498 -21.10 -10.61 -8.48
C ASP A 498 -19.68 -10.56 -9.04
N ASN A 499 -18.98 -9.44 -8.90
CA ASN A 499 -17.59 -9.33 -9.30
C ASN A 499 -16.69 -9.53 -8.07
N GLU A 500 -15.73 -10.42 -8.16
CA GLU A 500 -14.74 -10.69 -7.11
C GLU A 500 -14.00 -9.42 -6.64
N SER A 501 -13.86 -8.43 -7.54
CA SER A 501 -13.20 -7.14 -7.25
C SER A 501 -14.11 -6.07 -6.65
N ASP A 502 -15.40 -6.32 -6.37
CA ASP A 502 -16.32 -5.29 -5.88
C ASP A 502 -15.95 -4.78 -4.46
N ASN A 503 -15.30 -5.61 -3.66
CA ASN A 503 -14.83 -5.26 -2.33
C ASN A 503 -13.45 -4.58 -2.32
N ASP A 504 -12.82 -4.42 -3.48
CA ASP A 504 -11.49 -3.85 -3.57
C ASP A 504 -11.50 -2.34 -3.31
N VAL A 505 -10.41 -1.89 -2.73
CA VAL A 505 -10.14 -0.47 -2.52
C VAL A 505 -9.01 -0.05 -3.45
N PHE A 506 -9.28 0.98 -4.23
CA PHE A 506 -8.28 1.58 -5.12
C PHE A 506 -7.84 2.93 -4.60
N PHE A 507 -6.64 3.34 -4.98
CA PHE A 507 -6.16 4.70 -4.77
C PHE A 507 -5.52 5.25 -6.03
N VAL A 508 -5.61 6.55 -6.21
CA VAL A 508 -5.11 7.23 -7.40
C VAL A 508 -4.39 8.52 -7.03
N GLY A 509 -3.32 8.80 -7.75
CA GLY A 509 -2.67 10.09 -7.73
C GLY A 509 -3.51 11.10 -8.51
N ALA A 510 -4.07 12.06 -7.80
CA ALA A 510 -4.93 13.07 -8.37
C ALA A 510 -4.76 14.41 -7.64
N ALA A 511 -4.86 15.49 -8.39
CA ALA A 511 -4.78 16.85 -7.86
C ALA A 511 -6.05 17.61 -8.19
N ASP A 512 -6.35 18.64 -7.41
CA ASP A 512 -7.44 19.56 -7.67
C ASP A 512 -7.27 20.25 -9.04
N SER A 513 -8.34 20.30 -9.80
CA SER A 513 -8.38 20.89 -11.12
C SER A 513 -9.73 21.55 -11.39
N ILE A 514 -9.70 22.63 -12.14
CA ILE A 514 -10.90 23.25 -12.70
C ILE A 514 -11.04 22.79 -14.14
N LEU A 515 -12.12 22.10 -14.46
CA LEU A 515 -12.43 21.72 -15.85
C LEU A 515 -12.83 22.94 -16.66
N THR A 516 -12.75 22.81 -17.99
CA THR A 516 -13.15 23.87 -18.94
C THR A 516 -14.61 24.34 -18.71
N SER A 517 -15.45 23.48 -18.13
CA SER A 517 -16.82 23.78 -17.72
C SER A 517 -16.94 24.57 -16.40
N GLY A 518 -15.84 24.89 -15.73
CA GLY A 518 -15.83 25.54 -14.42
C GLY A 518 -16.08 24.59 -13.22
N VAL A 519 -16.17 23.28 -13.45
CA VAL A 519 -16.39 22.29 -12.38
C VAL A 519 -15.07 21.98 -11.68
N MET A 520 -15.09 22.07 -10.35
CA MET A 520 -13.97 21.62 -9.51
C MET A 520 -14.01 20.10 -9.36
N CYS A 521 -12.88 19.46 -9.60
CA CYS A 521 -12.76 18.00 -9.49
C CYS A 521 -11.31 17.61 -9.18
N TYR A 522 -11.10 16.35 -8.78
CA TYR A 522 -9.79 15.72 -8.83
C TYR A 522 -9.50 15.25 -10.26
N LYS A 523 -8.32 15.58 -10.77
CA LYS A 523 -7.82 15.10 -12.07
C LYS A 523 -6.62 14.22 -11.88
N LEU A 524 -6.56 13.10 -12.63
CA LEU A 524 -5.45 12.15 -12.59
C LEU A 524 -4.10 12.80 -12.92
N ILE A 525 -3.07 12.44 -12.17
CA ILE A 525 -1.69 12.84 -12.44
C ILE A 525 -1.10 11.87 -13.45
N ARG A 526 -0.82 12.37 -14.68
CA ARG A 526 -0.32 11.58 -15.82
C ARG A 526 1.00 12.07 -16.40
N THR A 527 1.59 13.13 -15.84
CA THR A 527 2.78 13.79 -16.39
C THR A 527 4.03 13.54 -15.57
N GLY A 528 5.20 13.74 -16.17
CA GLY A 528 6.49 13.74 -15.48
C GLY A 528 7.26 12.42 -15.51
N TRP A 529 6.78 11.41 -16.28
CA TRP A 529 7.48 10.14 -16.40
C TRP A 529 7.97 9.86 -17.80
N ASN A 530 9.19 9.34 -17.89
CA ASN A 530 9.71 8.73 -19.12
C ASN A 530 9.54 7.21 -18.98
N ILE A 531 8.64 6.63 -19.79
CA ILE A 531 8.29 5.22 -19.74
C ILE A 531 8.61 4.60 -21.10
N SER A 532 9.24 3.43 -21.09
CA SER A 532 9.48 2.62 -22.29
C SER A 532 8.63 1.35 -22.27
N GLY A 533 8.39 0.78 -23.46
CA GLY A 533 7.58 -0.42 -23.65
C GLY A 533 6.17 -0.09 -24.13
N VAL A 534 5.17 -0.84 -23.68
CA VAL A 534 3.76 -0.66 -24.07
C VAL A 534 3.05 0.45 -23.29
N LEU A 535 3.65 0.94 -22.21
CA LEU A 535 3.11 2.04 -21.41
C LEU A 535 3.33 3.38 -22.13
N ASN A 536 2.31 4.21 -22.11
CA ASN A 536 2.37 5.56 -22.65
C ASN A 536 2.22 6.58 -21.49
N PRO A 537 3.19 7.50 -21.28
CA PRO A 537 3.13 8.50 -20.21
C PRO A 537 1.85 9.34 -20.23
N ASP A 538 1.35 9.66 -21.43
CA ASP A 538 0.13 10.45 -21.62
C ASP A 538 -1.15 9.67 -21.32
N LYS A 539 -1.05 8.35 -21.22
CA LYS A 539 -2.19 7.44 -21.11
C LYS A 539 -2.24 6.70 -19.76
N MET A 540 -1.08 6.46 -19.14
CA MET A 540 -0.98 5.80 -17.85
C MET A 540 -1.05 6.78 -16.69
N PHE A 541 -1.54 6.31 -15.56
CA PHE A 541 -1.56 7.04 -14.30
C PHE A 541 -1.09 6.12 -13.16
N ASN A 542 -0.89 6.66 -11.98
CA ASN A 542 -0.36 5.95 -10.81
C ASN A 542 1.07 5.39 -10.98
N VAL A 543 1.83 5.85 -11.96
CA VAL A 543 3.20 5.37 -12.23
C VAL A 543 4.11 5.58 -11.02
N MET A 544 3.88 6.64 -10.23
CA MET A 544 4.63 6.97 -9.02
C MET A 544 4.43 5.97 -7.87
N TYR A 545 3.49 5.03 -7.97
CA TYR A 545 3.25 4.00 -6.95
C TYR A 545 3.84 2.64 -7.36
N ASN A 546 4.90 2.63 -8.16
CA ASN A 546 5.60 1.40 -8.53
C ASN A 546 6.46 0.85 -7.38
N GLN A 547 6.91 -0.39 -7.50
CA GLN A 547 7.68 -1.10 -6.47
C GLN A 547 8.96 -0.37 -6.06
N ARG A 548 9.65 0.26 -7.01
CA ARG A 548 10.87 1.01 -6.68
C ARG A 548 10.59 2.25 -5.85
N ALA A 549 9.47 2.92 -6.07
CA ALA A 549 9.04 4.04 -5.24
C ALA A 549 8.64 3.58 -3.82
N MET A 550 8.08 2.38 -3.69
CA MET A 550 7.80 1.75 -2.40
C MET A 550 9.10 1.36 -1.67
N LEU A 551 10.07 0.77 -2.37
CA LEU A 551 11.41 0.50 -1.81
C LEU A 551 12.10 1.80 -1.36
N LEU A 552 11.99 2.88 -2.14
CA LEU A 552 12.58 4.17 -1.79
C LEU A 552 11.97 4.76 -0.51
N ALA A 553 10.65 4.69 -0.37
CA ALA A 553 9.93 5.15 0.82
C ALA A 553 10.34 4.38 2.09
N ASN A 554 10.73 3.11 1.96
CA ASN A 554 11.14 2.25 3.06
C ASN A 554 12.66 2.00 3.11
N SER A 555 13.46 2.71 2.30
CA SER A 555 14.88 2.36 2.05
C SER A 555 15.73 2.33 3.31
N LYS A 556 15.61 3.33 4.19
CA LYS A 556 16.39 3.38 5.43
C LYS A 556 16.05 2.26 6.42
N TYR A 557 14.79 1.85 6.45
CA TYR A 557 14.34 0.71 7.24
C TYR A 557 14.89 -0.61 6.67
N ILE A 558 14.76 -0.82 5.38
CA ILE A 558 15.31 -1.98 4.67
C ILE A 558 16.85 -2.04 4.85
N GLY A 559 17.50 -0.88 4.90
CA GLY A 559 18.95 -0.73 5.10
C GLY A 559 19.49 -1.33 6.40
N ILE A 560 18.63 -1.65 7.38
CA ILE A 560 19.02 -2.40 8.58
C ILE A 560 19.58 -3.78 8.20
N SER A 561 19.01 -4.41 7.19
CA SER A 561 19.38 -5.77 6.73
C SER A 561 20.37 -5.79 5.57
N ALA A 562 20.38 -4.75 4.72
CA ALA A 562 21.19 -4.79 3.49
C ALA A 562 21.60 -3.41 2.99
N ASP A 563 22.75 -3.35 2.31
CA ASP A 563 23.20 -2.16 1.57
C ASP A 563 22.73 -2.17 0.10
N LYS A 564 22.38 -3.35 -0.39
CA LYS A 564 21.95 -3.58 -1.77
C LYS A 564 20.91 -4.71 -1.79
N LEU A 565 19.91 -4.53 -2.64
CA LEU A 565 18.93 -5.56 -2.95
C LEU A 565 19.16 -6.07 -4.36
N GLU A 566 19.17 -7.38 -4.51
CA GLU A 566 19.30 -8.04 -5.81
C GLU A 566 17.96 -8.59 -6.26
N PHE A 567 17.53 -8.21 -7.44
CA PHE A 567 16.29 -8.70 -8.03
C PHE A 567 16.34 -10.23 -8.19
N THR A 568 15.28 -10.91 -7.81
CA THR A 568 15.16 -12.37 -7.91
C THR A 568 14.03 -12.79 -8.84
N SER A 569 12.83 -12.28 -8.58
CA SER A 569 11.64 -12.69 -9.31
C SER A 569 10.55 -11.62 -9.28
N SER A 570 9.58 -11.75 -10.18
CA SER A 570 8.34 -10.97 -10.18
C SER A 570 7.20 -11.78 -10.76
N ASP A 571 5.98 -11.48 -10.34
CA ASP A 571 4.76 -12.11 -10.85
C ASP A 571 4.26 -11.47 -12.15
N GLY A 572 4.87 -10.36 -12.59
CA GLY A 572 4.46 -9.60 -13.76
C GLY A 572 5.64 -9.15 -14.64
N ASN A 573 5.41 -8.13 -15.47
CA ASN A 573 6.42 -7.62 -16.38
C ASN A 573 7.41 -6.67 -15.69
N SER A 574 8.56 -7.19 -15.31
CA SER A 574 9.65 -6.42 -14.69
C SER A 574 10.56 -5.68 -15.69
N ASP A 575 10.36 -5.88 -17.01
CA ASP A 575 11.16 -5.20 -18.04
C ASP A 575 10.74 -3.74 -18.29
N VAL A 576 9.66 -3.30 -17.68
CA VAL A 576 9.21 -1.90 -17.76
C VAL A 576 10.29 -0.97 -17.22
N VAL A 577 10.64 0.05 -18.00
CA VAL A 577 11.61 1.08 -17.62
C VAL A 577 10.87 2.38 -17.34
N ILE A 578 11.08 2.92 -16.13
CA ILE A 578 10.52 4.19 -15.68
C ILE A 578 11.68 5.12 -15.32
N ASN A 579 11.77 6.28 -15.98
CA ASN A 579 12.86 7.24 -15.79
C ASN A 579 14.25 6.59 -15.93
N ASN A 580 14.44 5.75 -16.95
CA ASN A 580 15.66 5.01 -17.25
C ASN A 580 16.05 3.93 -16.22
N ILE A 581 15.14 3.50 -15.37
CA ILE A 581 15.38 2.44 -14.39
C ILE A 581 14.36 1.33 -14.62
N ALA A 582 14.82 0.10 -14.86
CA ALA A 582 13.94 -1.05 -14.95
C ALA A 582 13.49 -1.54 -13.58
N LEU A 583 12.28 -2.10 -13.49
CA LEU A 583 11.79 -2.65 -12.22
C LEU A 583 12.64 -3.83 -11.73
N LYS A 584 13.30 -4.54 -12.64
CA LYS A 584 14.24 -5.63 -12.34
C LYS A 584 15.66 -5.19 -11.98
N ASP A 585 15.96 -3.89 -12.03
CA ASP A 585 17.29 -3.42 -11.65
C ASP A 585 17.50 -3.58 -10.13
N ASN A 586 18.74 -3.88 -9.75
CA ASN A 586 19.14 -3.92 -8.36
C ASN A 586 18.90 -2.57 -7.67
N PHE A 587 18.61 -2.61 -6.39
CA PHE A 587 18.34 -1.40 -5.61
C PHE A 587 19.45 -1.18 -4.59
N VAL A 588 20.11 -0.01 -4.64
CA VAL A 588 21.18 0.38 -3.71
C VAL A 588 20.60 1.25 -2.61
N ILE A 589 20.95 0.96 -1.36
CA ILE A 589 20.52 1.66 -0.17
C ILE A 589 21.70 2.50 0.34
N SER A 590 21.54 3.82 0.33
CA SER A 590 22.60 4.76 0.71
C SER A 590 22.64 5.09 2.20
N GLU A 591 21.52 4.93 2.90
CA GLU A 591 21.38 5.30 4.31
C GLU A 591 20.65 4.20 5.07
N LYS A 592 21.02 4.04 6.35
CA LYS A 592 20.39 3.09 7.28
C LYS A 592 19.74 3.85 8.43
N LEU A 593 18.57 3.38 8.83
CA LEU A 593 17.88 3.92 10.00
C LEU A 593 18.63 3.56 11.29
N ALA A 594 18.99 2.28 11.41
CA ALA A 594 19.69 1.68 12.54
C ALA A 594 20.49 0.47 12.08
N THR A 595 21.08 -0.24 13.01
CA THR A 595 21.65 -1.59 12.82
C THR A 595 20.71 -2.64 13.39
N CYS A 596 20.99 -3.92 13.18
CA CYS A 596 20.28 -5.02 13.84
C CYS A 596 20.73 -5.24 15.30
N GLY A 597 21.58 -4.37 15.84
CA GLY A 597 22.09 -4.45 17.20
C GLY A 597 21.10 -3.91 18.23
N LYS A 598 21.11 -4.53 19.41
CA LYS A 598 20.29 -4.20 20.55
C LYS A 598 21.13 -4.09 21.79
N VAL A 599 20.99 -3.02 22.55
CA VAL A 599 21.67 -2.79 23.82
C VAL A 599 20.65 -2.73 24.94
N GLY A 600 20.88 -3.53 25.98
CA GLY A 600 20.12 -3.46 27.23
C GLY A 600 21.01 -3.01 28.38
N PHE A 601 20.48 -2.21 29.30
CA PHE A 601 21.15 -1.78 30.52
C PHE A 601 20.16 -1.29 31.56
N ASN A 602 20.57 -1.29 32.82
CA ASN A 602 19.85 -0.68 33.93
C ASN A 602 20.53 0.62 34.34
N THR A 603 19.75 1.62 34.74
CA THR A 603 20.25 2.90 35.25
C THR A 603 19.41 3.35 36.43
N TYR A 604 20.06 4.10 37.34
CA TYR A 604 19.38 4.79 38.47
C TYR A 604 18.89 6.21 38.09
N ASP A 605 19.13 6.63 36.85
CA ASP A 605 18.58 7.89 36.32
C ASP A 605 17.12 7.68 35.96
N GLU A 606 16.22 8.24 36.72
CA GLU A 606 14.77 8.05 36.63
C GLU A 606 14.11 8.90 35.55
N VAL A 607 14.86 9.84 34.98
CA VAL A 607 14.32 10.77 33.98
C VAL A 607 14.27 10.13 32.62
N ILE A 608 13.07 9.74 32.20
CA ILE A 608 12.83 9.29 30.81
C ILE A 608 12.85 10.53 29.90
N PRO A 609 13.61 10.50 28.80
CA PRO A 609 13.65 11.62 27.87
C PRO A 609 12.28 11.88 27.24
N SER A 610 11.99 13.16 27.03
CA SER A 610 10.83 13.61 26.27
C SER A 610 11.28 14.81 25.39
N PRO A 611 11.17 14.72 24.06
CA PRO A 611 10.60 13.64 23.27
C PRO A 611 11.48 12.37 23.26
N VAL A 612 10.88 11.22 22.89
CA VAL A 612 11.54 9.91 22.87
C VAL A 612 12.18 9.54 21.54
N ASP A 613 12.09 10.43 20.55
CA ASP A 613 12.43 10.12 19.13
C ASP A 613 13.89 10.45 18.78
N GLY A 614 14.72 10.78 19.77
CA GLY A 614 16.12 11.11 19.56
C GLY A 614 17.09 10.01 19.94
N ILE A 615 18.37 10.30 19.78
CA ILE A 615 19.47 9.40 20.12
C ILE A 615 19.71 9.41 21.62
N ILE A 616 19.81 8.23 22.20
CA ILE A 616 20.35 7.96 23.53
C ILE A 616 21.77 7.46 23.36
N THR A 617 22.71 8.02 24.12
CA THR A 617 24.11 7.62 24.09
C THR A 617 24.53 6.93 25.40
N LEU A 618 25.36 5.93 25.27
CA LEU A 618 25.89 5.13 26.39
C LEU A 618 27.36 4.84 26.14
N VAL A 619 28.22 5.07 27.14
CA VAL A 619 29.64 4.71 27.09
C VAL A 619 29.87 3.43 27.90
N LYS A 620 30.50 2.41 27.28
CA LYS A 620 30.88 1.16 27.93
C LYS A 620 32.18 0.63 27.36
N ASP A 621 33.18 0.37 28.21
CA ASP A 621 34.45 -0.25 27.84
C ASP A 621 35.14 0.41 26.63
N GLU A 622 35.29 1.73 26.65
CA GLU A 622 35.88 2.55 25.57
C GLU A 622 35.03 2.65 24.28
N TYR A 623 33.80 2.16 24.27
CA TYR A 623 32.88 2.29 23.15
C TYR A 623 31.72 3.19 23.49
N LEU A 624 31.39 4.07 22.55
CA LEU A 624 30.21 4.91 22.55
C LEU A 624 29.14 4.25 21.70
N TYR A 625 28.08 3.83 22.36
CA TYR A 625 26.87 3.29 21.74
C TYR A 625 25.88 4.42 21.52
N LYS A 626 25.37 4.55 20.31
CA LYS A 626 24.29 5.49 19.95
C LYS A 626 23.08 4.64 19.51
N GLY A 627 21.93 4.88 20.11
CA GLY A 627 20.74 4.10 19.80
C GLY A 627 19.46 4.88 20.01
N PHE A 628 18.38 4.30 19.59
CA PHE A 628 17.02 4.81 19.76
C PHE A 628 16.28 3.96 20.79
N LEU A 629 15.40 4.59 21.55
CA LEU A 629 14.60 3.90 22.53
C LEU A 629 13.76 2.79 21.89
N SER A 630 13.99 1.54 22.30
CA SER A 630 13.12 0.39 22.02
C SER A 630 12.15 0.18 23.17
N GLU A 631 12.69 0.09 24.39
CA GLU A 631 11.89 -0.10 25.59
C GLU A 631 12.53 0.62 26.79
N ALA A 632 11.71 1.20 27.65
CA ALA A 632 12.12 1.65 28.97
C ALA A 632 11.07 1.16 29.98
N ASP A 633 11.50 0.36 30.94
CA ASP A 633 10.66 -0.25 31.96
C ASP A 633 11.12 0.15 33.35
N GLY A 634 10.19 0.52 34.23
CA GLY A 634 10.51 0.89 35.61
C GLY A 634 9.30 0.94 36.49
N GLN A 635 9.55 0.74 37.78
CA GLN A 635 8.51 0.85 38.83
C GLN A 635 8.26 2.31 39.16
N ILE A 636 6.99 2.65 39.37
CA ILE A 636 6.60 3.94 39.94
C ILE A 636 6.90 3.94 41.43
N GLU A 637 7.53 4.99 41.97
CA GLU A 637 7.95 5.15 43.36
C GLU A 637 9.04 4.22 43.92
N ARG A 638 9.67 3.37 43.10
CA ARG A 638 10.75 2.52 43.56
C ARG A 638 12.05 2.88 42.87
N PHE A 639 13.09 3.13 43.66
CA PHE A 639 14.44 3.47 43.18
C PHE A 639 15.27 2.23 42.75
N ASP A 640 14.64 1.26 42.15
CA ASP A 640 15.38 0.09 41.59
C ASP A 640 16.01 0.39 40.26
N GLY A 641 15.87 1.62 39.75
CA GLY A 641 16.34 2.06 38.47
C GLY A 641 15.37 1.78 37.33
N LEU A 642 15.73 2.26 36.15
CA LEU A 642 15.03 1.99 34.89
C LEU A 642 15.84 1.01 34.05
N LYS A 643 15.16 0.05 33.46
CA LYS A 643 15.73 -0.85 32.45
C LYS A 643 15.47 -0.25 31.08
N TYR A 644 16.54 0.00 30.35
CA TYR A 644 16.50 0.49 28.97
C TYR A 644 16.86 -0.60 27.99
N GLU A 645 16.21 -0.56 26.86
CA GLU A 645 16.57 -1.29 25.67
C GLU A 645 16.64 -0.32 24.48
N LEU A 646 17.75 -0.32 23.75
CA LEU A 646 17.99 0.57 22.62
C LEU A 646 18.21 -0.24 21.34
N ILE A 647 17.64 0.22 20.24
CA ILE A 647 18.00 -0.18 18.87
C ILE A 647 19.28 0.58 18.53
N VAL A 648 20.36 -0.12 18.25
CA VAL A 648 21.67 0.51 18.02
C VAL A 648 21.72 1.16 16.65
N LYS A 649 22.00 2.47 16.62
CA LYS A 649 22.28 3.20 15.38
C LYS A 649 23.74 3.02 14.95
N SER A 650 24.67 3.21 15.88
CA SER A 650 26.09 3.09 15.60
C SER A 650 26.89 2.83 16.88
N ILE A 651 28.06 2.25 16.71
CA ILE A 651 29.08 2.06 17.76
C ILE A 651 30.37 2.69 17.26
N SER A 652 31.03 3.45 18.10
CA SER A 652 32.34 4.06 17.82
C SER A 652 33.24 3.97 19.04
N LYS A 653 34.56 4.09 18.90
CA LYS A 653 35.44 4.31 20.06
C LYS A 653 35.10 5.66 20.69
N ALA A 654 35.02 5.68 22.03
CA ALA A 654 34.71 6.85 22.81
C ALA A 654 35.82 7.90 22.76
#